data_62e92670740a1ef5ed56ec9d9a86b81a
#
_entry.id   62e92670740a1ef5ed56ec9d9a86b81a
#
_cell.length_a   1.000
_cell.length_b   1.000
_cell.length_c   1.000
_cell.angle_alpha   90.00
_cell.angle_beta   90.00
_cell.angle_gamma   90.00
#
_symmetry.space_group_name_H-M   'P 1'
#
loop_
_entity.id
_entity.type
_entity.pdbx_description
1 polymer ?
#
loop_
_entity_poly.entity_id
_entity_poly.type
_entity_poly.pdbx_seq_one_letter_code
_entity_poly.pdbx_strand_id
1 'polypeptide(L)'
;MEQYNVTGMSCAACSTRVEKAVSAVEGVTSCSVSLLTNSMGVEGSASPEKIIAAVEAAGYGASVKGAEKSSAPSDDALADKATPVLTKRLIVSLVFLVILMYFSMGHMMWGWPLPAVIEDNHVAMGLIQMLLTIIIMVINQKFFISGFKGLIHRAPNMDTLVALGSSAAFIYSTYALFAMTDAVMRGNHEAVMKYMDEFYFESAAMILTLITLGKMLEARSKGKTTDALKSLMKLAPKTATLERDGKEVTVPAEQIVIGDIFLVRPGESIPADGVVIEGRSAVNESALTGESVPADKEVGDSVSAATVNQSGFIKCRAIKVGEDTALSQIIKMVSDAAATKAPIAKAADKVSGIFVPVVISIAVVTTLVWLLAGQTVGFALARGISVLVISCPCALGLATPVAIMVGSGMGAKNGILFKTAASLEQTGKVTVCALDKTGTITMGEPKVTDIIPAEGYDESSLLKLACTLEKNSEHPLAKAVIDLGTERNIIPDSTENFTALAGNGLSAVSGGKKLLGGSVKFISSQADISEEMKKKSEALAEEGKTPLMFTCDGAFAGVIAVADVIKEDSPQAVRELKNMGVRVVMLTGDNEKTAAAIGRQAGVDEVIAGVLPDGKESVIRKLMNEGKVAMVGDGINDAPALTRADIGIAIGAGTDVAIDAADVVLMKSRLSDVPAAIRLSRAALRNIHQNLFWAFFYNAIGIPLAAGVWIPLFHWQLNPMFAAAAMSLSSFCVVTNALRLNFFDIHNADKDKKIKQSKKKEKNTMTKTIKIEGMMCGHCEAAVKKALEAIDGVTVNEVSHEKGIAAVSLSKDVPDDVLKKAVEDKDYTVKGIE
;
A
#
# COMPACT_ATOMS: atom_id res chain seq x y z
N MET A 1 11.00 8.91 -8.00
CA MET A 1 11.06 9.43 -6.60
C MET A 1 12.48 9.27 -6.09
N GLU A 2 13.19 10.36 -5.74
CA GLU A 2 14.51 10.29 -5.10
C GLU A 2 14.39 9.98 -3.62
N GLN A 3 15.28 9.14 -3.09
CA GLN A 3 15.29 8.78 -1.68
C GLN A 3 16.46 9.39 -0.92
N TYR A 4 16.19 9.85 0.31
CA TYR A 4 17.16 10.43 1.23
C TYR A 4 17.09 9.72 2.57
N ASN A 5 18.22 9.54 3.22
CA ASN A 5 18.29 9.17 4.64
C ASN A 5 18.13 10.44 5.48
N VAL A 6 17.26 10.40 6.49
CA VAL A 6 17.04 11.53 7.40
C VAL A 6 17.38 11.11 8.83
N THR A 7 18.25 11.88 9.49
CA THR A 7 18.70 11.58 10.85
C THR A 7 18.17 12.61 11.87
N GLY A 8 18.01 12.19 13.12
CA GLY A 8 17.55 13.06 14.21
C GLY A 8 16.05 13.11 14.43
N MET A 9 15.25 12.41 13.64
CA MET A 9 13.80 12.31 13.85
C MET A 9 13.48 11.36 15.01
N SER A 10 12.61 11.77 15.94
CA SER A 10 12.21 10.96 17.09
C SER A 10 10.71 10.70 17.19
N CYS A 11 9.89 11.45 16.43
CA CYS A 11 8.43 11.36 16.49
C CYS A 11 7.75 11.88 15.22
N ALA A 12 6.44 11.65 15.09
CA ALA A 12 5.62 12.10 13.95
C ALA A 12 5.68 13.62 13.71
N ALA A 13 5.75 14.43 14.77
CA ALA A 13 5.89 15.87 14.63
C ALA A 13 7.21 16.27 13.94
N CYS A 14 8.30 15.50 14.17
CA CYS A 14 9.56 15.69 13.49
C CYS A 14 9.45 15.42 11.99
N SER A 15 8.82 14.31 11.61
CA SER A 15 8.64 13.94 10.19
C SER A 15 7.77 14.95 9.45
N THR A 16 6.69 15.45 10.08
CA THR A 16 5.83 16.50 9.50
C THR A 16 6.59 17.81 9.27
N ARG A 17 7.50 18.14 10.18
CA ARG A 17 8.32 19.35 10.03
C ARG A 17 9.31 19.26 8.89
N VAL A 18 10.01 18.14 8.76
CA VAL A 18 10.91 17.88 7.62
C VAL A 18 10.13 17.93 6.31
N GLU A 19 8.97 17.24 6.26
CA GLU A 19 8.09 17.20 5.10
C GLU A 19 7.64 18.61 4.68
N LYS A 20 7.25 19.45 5.66
CA LYS A 20 6.87 20.86 5.38
C LYS A 20 8.02 21.71 4.90
N ALA A 21 9.22 21.53 5.47
CA ALA A 21 10.40 22.29 5.07
C ALA A 21 10.83 21.95 3.64
N VAL A 22 10.83 20.67 3.28
CA VAL A 22 11.21 20.20 1.94
C VAL A 22 10.12 20.50 0.91
N SER A 23 8.86 20.38 1.25
CA SER A 23 7.74 20.74 0.35
C SER A 23 7.68 22.25 0.04
N ALA A 24 8.35 23.08 0.80
CA ALA A 24 8.47 24.52 0.54
C ALA A 24 9.63 24.86 -0.41
N VAL A 25 10.47 23.89 -0.77
CA VAL A 25 11.59 24.10 -1.72
C VAL A 25 11.04 24.18 -3.14
N GLU A 26 11.44 25.19 -3.86
CA GLU A 26 11.05 25.39 -5.27
C GLU A 26 11.51 24.21 -6.13
N GLY A 27 10.59 23.63 -6.91
CA GLY A 27 10.86 22.46 -7.73
C GLY A 27 10.49 21.12 -7.07
N VAL A 28 10.05 21.09 -5.82
CA VAL A 28 9.51 19.90 -5.16
C VAL A 28 8.01 19.80 -5.43
N THR A 29 7.57 18.71 -6.07
CA THR A 29 6.15 18.42 -6.33
C THR A 29 5.51 17.60 -5.22
N SER A 30 6.23 16.63 -4.67
CA SER A 30 5.80 15.89 -3.52
C SER A 30 6.96 15.53 -2.59
N CYS A 31 6.69 15.45 -1.29
CA CYS A 31 7.62 14.98 -0.29
C CYS A 31 6.89 14.10 0.71
N SER A 32 7.48 12.96 1.02
CA SER A 32 6.96 12.04 2.03
C SER A 32 8.11 11.58 2.93
N VAL A 33 7.92 11.71 4.25
CA VAL A 33 8.97 11.39 5.24
C VAL A 33 8.51 10.22 6.10
N SER A 34 9.27 9.13 6.08
CA SER A 34 9.00 7.94 6.88
C SER A 34 9.83 7.94 8.17
N LEU A 35 9.14 8.01 9.30
CA LEU A 35 9.77 7.86 10.62
C LEU A 35 10.25 6.42 10.88
N LEU A 36 9.64 5.45 10.20
CA LEU A 36 9.92 4.03 10.42
C LEU A 36 11.27 3.63 9.80
N THR A 37 11.51 4.06 8.56
CA THR A 37 12.73 3.78 7.80
C THR A 37 13.78 4.88 7.95
N ASN A 38 13.47 5.98 8.65
CA ASN A 38 14.29 7.18 8.71
C ASN A 38 14.70 7.68 7.32
N SER A 39 13.78 7.58 6.37
CA SER A 39 13.97 7.97 4.98
C SER A 39 12.95 9.00 4.54
N MET A 40 13.26 9.68 3.46
CA MET A 40 12.40 10.65 2.82
C MET A 40 12.41 10.39 1.31
N GLY A 41 11.22 10.33 0.71
CA GLY A 41 11.05 10.29 -0.73
C GLY A 41 10.63 11.68 -1.23
N VAL A 42 11.31 12.17 -2.25
CA VAL A 42 11.03 13.48 -2.86
C VAL A 42 10.82 13.31 -4.35
N GLU A 43 9.79 13.95 -4.88
CA GLU A 43 9.52 14.07 -6.31
C GLU A 43 9.61 15.54 -6.72
N GLY A 44 10.19 15.78 -7.88
CA GLY A 44 10.35 17.12 -8.42
C GLY A 44 11.69 17.30 -9.14
N SER A 45 11.99 18.55 -9.50
CA SER A 45 13.21 18.94 -10.20
C SER A 45 14.22 19.68 -9.30
N ALA A 46 13.98 19.73 -7.99
CA ALA A 46 14.85 20.40 -7.04
C ALA A 46 16.19 19.65 -6.86
N SER A 47 17.31 20.37 -6.78
CA SER A 47 18.62 19.72 -6.62
C SER A 47 18.77 19.11 -5.21
N PRO A 48 19.50 17.99 -5.07
CA PRO A 48 19.73 17.32 -3.80
C PRO A 48 20.30 18.24 -2.70
N GLU A 49 21.17 19.16 -3.07
CA GLU A 49 21.80 20.12 -2.14
C GLU A 49 20.76 21.06 -1.50
N LYS A 50 19.78 21.56 -2.30
CA LYS A 50 18.69 22.41 -1.78
C LYS A 50 17.78 21.65 -0.84
N ILE A 51 17.50 20.36 -1.14
CA ILE A 51 16.71 19.48 -0.32
C ILE A 51 17.41 19.21 1.02
N ILE A 52 18.70 18.85 0.99
CA ILE A 52 19.51 18.63 2.19
C ILE A 52 19.57 19.89 3.06
N ALA A 53 19.86 21.05 2.46
CA ALA A 53 19.91 22.32 3.17
C ALA A 53 18.57 22.67 3.86
N ALA A 54 17.43 22.36 3.23
CA ALA A 54 16.11 22.57 3.83
C ALA A 54 15.87 21.66 5.05
N VAL A 55 16.35 20.41 5.00
CA VAL A 55 16.27 19.48 6.13
C VAL A 55 17.18 19.96 7.27
N GLU A 56 18.38 20.41 6.98
CA GLU A 56 19.34 20.96 7.96
C GLU A 56 18.81 22.22 8.62
N ALA A 57 18.21 23.14 7.83
CA ALA A 57 17.55 24.32 8.35
C ALA A 57 16.37 23.99 9.27
N ALA A 58 15.68 22.86 9.02
CA ALA A 58 14.66 22.34 9.93
C ALA A 58 15.22 21.69 11.21
N GLY A 59 16.56 21.54 11.30
CA GLY A 59 17.26 21.03 12.48
C GLY A 59 17.53 19.52 12.48
N TYR A 60 17.49 18.86 11.32
CA TYR A 60 17.72 17.43 11.10
C TYR A 60 18.87 17.23 10.12
N GLY A 61 19.44 16.03 10.06
CA GLY A 61 20.44 15.69 9.05
C GLY A 61 19.81 14.97 7.87
N ALA A 62 20.34 15.18 6.66
CA ALA A 62 19.93 14.44 5.46
C ALA A 62 21.14 14.03 4.61
N SER A 63 21.02 12.92 3.89
CA SER A 63 21.98 12.47 2.88
C SER A 63 21.24 11.73 1.77
N VAL A 64 21.72 11.81 0.53
CA VAL A 64 21.13 11.06 -0.60
C VAL A 64 21.36 9.57 -0.37
N LYS A 65 20.32 8.77 -0.51
CA LYS A 65 20.40 7.32 -0.41
C LYS A 65 20.97 6.76 -1.71
N GLY A 66 22.16 6.15 -1.65
CA GLY A 66 22.85 5.62 -2.84
C GLY A 66 23.99 6.47 -3.38
N ALA A 67 24.36 7.58 -2.74
CA ALA A 67 25.48 8.43 -3.18
C ALA A 67 26.88 7.81 -2.99
N GLU A 68 27.01 6.77 -2.18
CA GLU A 68 28.20 5.93 -2.14
C GLU A 68 28.01 4.81 -3.15
N LYS A 69 28.81 4.79 -4.22
CA LYS A 69 28.97 3.67 -5.14
C LYS A 69 29.56 2.48 -4.37
N SER A 70 28.74 1.76 -3.66
CA SER A 70 29.11 0.44 -3.16
C SER A 70 27.88 -0.44 -3.15
N SER A 71 27.95 -1.50 -3.96
CA SER A 71 27.32 -2.83 -3.78
C SER A 71 25.84 -2.83 -3.34
N ALA A 72 25.11 -3.79 -3.83
CA ALA A 72 23.73 -4.17 -3.49
C ALA A 72 23.31 -3.74 -2.06
N PRO A 73 22.02 -3.48 -1.80
CA PRO A 73 21.58 -3.01 -0.49
C PRO A 73 22.12 -3.91 0.60
N SER A 74 23.20 -3.45 1.25
CA SER A 74 23.92 -4.24 2.24
C SER A 74 22.98 -4.57 3.41
N ASP A 75 23.09 -5.78 3.93
CA ASP A 75 22.44 -6.25 5.18
C ASP A 75 22.53 -5.19 6.31
N ASP A 76 23.51 -4.29 6.21
CA ASP A 76 23.82 -3.23 7.18
C ASP A 76 22.85 -2.02 7.10
N ALA A 77 22.18 -1.80 5.95
CA ALA A 77 21.25 -0.66 5.79
C ALA A 77 19.94 -0.86 6.56
N LEU A 78 19.50 -2.11 6.75
CA LEU A 78 18.33 -2.48 7.53
C LEU A 78 18.69 -3.05 8.92
N ALA A 79 19.97 -3.07 9.30
CA ALA A 79 20.40 -3.56 10.60
C ALA A 79 19.82 -2.69 11.74
N ASP A 80 19.31 -3.34 12.77
CA ASP A 80 18.81 -2.67 13.98
C ASP A 80 19.98 -2.18 14.85
N LYS A 81 20.52 -1.01 14.51
CA LYS A 81 21.60 -0.36 15.26
C LYS A 81 21.08 0.37 16.53
N ALA A 82 19.77 0.62 16.61
CA ALA A 82 19.16 1.39 17.70
C ALA A 82 18.92 0.54 18.96
N THR A 83 18.40 -0.68 18.81
CA THR A 83 18.05 -1.56 19.93
C THR A 83 19.24 -1.88 20.84
N PRO A 84 20.45 -2.24 20.35
CA PRO A 84 21.59 -2.51 21.24
C PRO A 84 22.02 -1.29 22.08
N VAL A 85 21.99 -0.10 21.47
CA VAL A 85 22.36 1.16 22.17
C VAL A 85 21.33 1.50 23.24
N LEU A 86 20.03 1.39 22.92
CA LEU A 86 18.95 1.64 23.88
C LEU A 86 18.92 0.59 25.00
N THR A 87 19.22 -0.68 24.69
CA THR A 87 19.32 -1.75 25.70
C THR A 87 20.45 -1.49 26.70
N LYS A 88 21.65 -1.13 26.22
CA LYS A 88 22.76 -0.74 27.14
C LYS A 88 22.37 0.42 28.03
N ARG A 89 21.79 1.48 27.44
CA ARG A 89 21.33 2.66 28.17
C ARG A 89 20.29 2.31 29.22
N LEU A 90 19.31 1.46 28.86
CA LEU A 90 18.26 1.00 29.76
C LEU A 90 18.83 0.20 30.94
N ILE A 91 19.72 -0.77 30.68
CA ILE A 91 20.33 -1.60 31.74
C ILE A 91 21.06 -0.71 32.72
N VAL A 92 21.89 0.22 32.24
CA VAL A 92 22.64 1.11 33.13
C VAL A 92 21.68 2.02 33.92
N SER A 93 20.67 2.61 33.28
CA SER A 93 19.68 3.44 33.99
C SER A 93 18.90 2.63 35.02
N LEU A 94 18.56 1.37 34.72
CA LEU A 94 17.83 0.48 35.63
C LEU A 94 18.64 0.16 36.89
N VAL A 95 19.93 -0.10 36.74
CA VAL A 95 20.84 -0.34 37.88
C VAL A 95 20.81 0.85 38.84
N PHE A 96 21.02 2.06 38.33
CA PHE A 96 20.99 3.26 39.18
C PHE A 96 19.60 3.57 39.72
N LEU A 97 18.54 3.26 38.94
CA LEU A 97 17.18 3.43 39.41
C LEU A 97 16.85 2.48 40.58
N VAL A 98 17.23 1.21 40.49
CA VAL A 98 17.01 0.26 41.59
C VAL A 98 17.70 0.72 42.88
N ILE A 99 18.95 1.24 42.77
CA ILE A 99 19.64 1.82 43.89
C ILE A 99 18.88 3.04 44.43
N LEU A 100 18.43 3.93 43.56
CA LEU A 100 17.65 5.11 43.94
C LEU A 100 16.35 4.70 44.68
N MET A 101 15.62 3.71 44.15
CA MET A 101 14.40 3.19 44.74
C MET A 101 14.62 2.53 46.10
N TYR A 102 15.80 1.95 46.34
CA TYR A 102 16.17 1.44 47.63
C TYR A 102 16.21 2.56 48.71
N PHE A 103 16.81 3.70 48.38
CA PHE A 103 16.89 4.84 49.26
C PHE A 103 15.57 5.60 49.41
N SER A 104 14.78 5.78 48.33
CA SER A 104 13.56 6.56 48.35
C SER A 104 12.39 5.74 48.93
N MET A 105 12.00 4.64 48.30
CA MET A 105 10.81 3.84 48.69
C MET A 105 11.18 2.73 49.66
N GLY A 106 12.30 2.04 49.47
CA GLY A 106 12.71 0.89 50.27
C GLY A 106 12.84 1.23 51.74
N HIS A 107 13.54 2.27 52.06
CA HIS A 107 13.69 2.72 53.46
C HIS A 107 12.41 3.41 53.97
N MET A 108 11.85 4.39 53.24
CA MET A 108 10.73 5.19 53.74
C MET A 108 9.43 4.41 53.87
N MET A 109 9.10 3.49 52.93
CA MET A 109 7.84 2.75 52.95
C MET A 109 7.94 1.38 53.62
N TRP A 110 9.10 0.72 53.51
CA TRP A 110 9.28 -0.67 53.97
C TRP A 110 10.33 -0.85 55.08
N GLY A 111 10.96 0.24 55.52
CA GLY A 111 11.90 0.20 56.62
C GLY A 111 13.18 -0.60 56.32
N TRP A 112 13.62 -0.62 55.06
CA TRP A 112 14.85 -1.36 54.67
C TRP A 112 16.08 -0.73 55.37
N PRO A 113 17.02 -1.56 55.86
CA PRO A 113 18.14 -1.07 56.65
C PRO A 113 19.04 -0.14 55.83
N LEU A 114 19.45 0.98 56.44
CA LEU A 114 20.44 1.88 55.91
C LEU A 114 21.73 1.85 56.77
N PRO A 115 22.86 2.24 56.18
CA PRO A 115 24.07 2.50 57.00
C PRO A 115 23.78 3.57 58.04
N ALA A 116 24.23 3.39 59.30
CA ALA A 116 23.96 4.27 60.43
C ALA A 116 24.33 5.75 60.19
N VAL A 117 25.25 6.05 59.28
CA VAL A 117 25.64 7.42 58.91
C VAL A 117 24.55 8.15 58.11
N ILE A 118 23.59 7.39 57.48
CA ILE A 118 22.57 7.90 56.58
C ILE A 118 21.18 7.79 57.23
N GLU A 119 20.98 6.85 58.15
CA GLU A 119 19.66 6.47 58.69
C GLU A 119 18.90 7.66 59.27
N ASP A 120 19.56 8.51 60.04
CA ASP A 120 18.97 9.71 60.64
C ASP A 120 19.30 11.01 59.88
N ASN A 121 20.07 10.90 58.81
CA ASN A 121 20.52 12.07 58.03
C ASN A 121 19.69 12.29 56.76
N HIS A 122 18.53 12.91 56.90
CA HIS A 122 17.60 13.21 55.82
C HIS A 122 18.22 14.05 54.67
N VAL A 123 19.18 14.94 55.03
CA VAL A 123 19.92 15.74 54.02
C VAL A 123 20.83 14.85 53.15
N ALA A 124 21.60 13.94 53.81
CA ALA A 124 22.44 13.00 53.08
C ALA A 124 21.63 12.09 52.16
N MET A 125 20.46 11.64 52.63
CA MET A 125 19.54 10.86 51.82
C MET A 125 19.05 11.62 50.59
N GLY A 126 18.64 12.87 50.73
CA GLY A 126 18.25 13.75 49.62
C GLY A 126 19.39 13.99 48.63
N LEU A 127 20.63 14.19 49.10
CA LEU A 127 21.83 14.36 48.28
C LEU A 127 22.14 13.09 47.46
N ILE A 128 22.01 11.89 48.05
CA ILE A 128 22.21 10.62 47.36
C ILE A 128 21.16 10.47 46.25
N GLN A 129 19.89 10.76 46.53
CA GLN A 129 18.82 10.70 45.52
C GLN A 129 19.09 11.69 44.39
N MET A 130 19.51 12.90 44.67
CA MET A 130 19.89 13.92 43.69
C MET A 130 21.04 13.44 42.80
N LEU A 131 22.13 12.92 43.38
CA LEU A 131 23.29 12.43 42.63
C LEU A 131 22.93 11.25 41.70
N LEU A 132 22.18 10.28 42.20
CA LEU A 132 21.73 9.13 41.41
C LEU A 132 20.83 9.58 40.26
N THR A 133 19.95 10.55 40.51
CA THR A 133 19.08 11.12 39.47
C THR A 133 19.90 11.86 38.41
N ILE A 134 20.92 12.65 38.78
CA ILE A 134 21.81 13.31 37.82
C ILE A 134 22.50 12.27 36.93
N ILE A 135 22.99 11.16 37.48
CA ILE A 135 23.61 10.10 36.67
C ILE A 135 22.63 9.57 35.63
N ILE A 136 21.37 9.28 36.00
CA ILE A 136 20.33 8.81 35.09
C ILE A 136 20.00 9.89 34.03
N MET A 137 19.95 11.17 34.41
CA MET A 137 19.74 12.29 33.49
C MET A 137 20.88 12.40 32.46
N VAL A 138 22.14 12.24 32.89
CA VAL A 138 23.31 12.27 32.01
C VAL A 138 23.28 11.08 31.01
N ILE A 139 22.98 9.87 31.51
CA ILE A 139 22.83 8.68 30.64
C ILE A 139 21.76 8.94 29.55
N ASN A 140 20.70 9.65 29.89
CA ASN A 140 19.57 9.94 29.03
C ASN A 140 19.55 11.37 28.45
N GLN A 141 20.70 12.07 28.42
CA GLN A 141 20.83 13.46 28.00
C GLN A 141 20.25 13.78 26.62
N LYS A 142 20.15 12.79 25.72
CA LYS A 142 19.56 12.96 24.40
C LYS A 142 18.13 13.49 24.45
N PHE A 143 17.33 13.10 25.46
CA PHE A 143 15.96 13.62 25.61
C PHE A 143 15.97 15.13 25.90
N PHE A 144 16.91 15.61 26.72
CA PHE A 144 17.02 17.02 27.05
C PHE A 144 17.52 17.84 25.86
N ILE A 145 18.56 17.35 25.16
CA ILE A 145 19.13 18.02 23.99
C ILE A 145 18.08 18.15 22.89
N SER A 146 17.40 17.05 22.53
CA SER A 146 16.35 17.02 21.51
C SER A 146 15.13 17.86 21.95
N GLY A 147 14.69 17.70 23.19
CA GLY A 147 13.52 18.37 23.74
C GLY A 147 13.67 19.88 23.81
N PHE A 148 14.75 20.40 24.36
CA PHE A 148 15.00 21.84 24.45
C PHE A 148 15.32 22.46 23.08
N LYS A 149 16.05 21.75 22.22
CA LYS A 149 16.23 22.18 20.83
C LYS A 149 14.89 22.34 20.11
N GLY A 150 13.96 21.37 20.28
CA GLY A 150 12.60 21.48 19.75
C GLY A 150 11.83 22.69 20.28
N LEU A 151 11.96 22.99 21.57
CA LEU A 151 11.28 24.12 22.19
C LEU A 151 11.82 25.46 21.66
N ILE A 152 13.15 25.63 21.60
CA ILE A 152 13.82 26.85 21.10
C ILE A 152 13.40 27.12 19.64
N HIS A 153 13.29 26.09 18.81
CA HIS A 153 12.86 26.23 17.41
C HIS A 153 11.34 26.28 17.22
N ARG A 154 10.55 26.50 18.29
CA ARG A 154 9.07 26.54 18.28
C ARG A 154 8.42 25.30 17.64
N ALA A 155 9.06 24.15 17.83
CA ALA A 155 8.59 22.86 17.35
C ALA A 155 8.72 21.81 18.44
N PRO A 156 7.94 21.96 19.54
CA PRO A 156 8.00 21.03 20.64
C PRO A 156 7.62 19.63 20.16
N ASN A 157 8.41 18.65 20.60
CA ASN A 157 8.25 17.25 20.25
C ASN A 157 8.03 16.40 21.51
N MET A 158 7.97 15.08 21.34
CA MET A 158 7.83 14.15 22.46
C MET A 158 8.94 14.31 23.51
N ASP A 159 10.20 14.47 23.05
CA ASP A 159 11.34 14.62 23.95
C ASP A 159 11.23 15.92 24.77
N THR A 160 10.53 16.94 24.23
CA THR A 160 10.21 18.19 24.95
C THR A 160 9.33 17.92 26.18
N LEU A 161 8.30 17.08 26.06
CA LEU A 161 7.41 16.74 27.18
C LEU A 161 8.19 16.02 28.29
N VAL A 162 9.05 15.07 27.89
CA VAL A 162 9.91 14.31 28.81
C VAL A 162 10.90 15.24 29.48
N ALA A 163 11.59 16.08 28.72
CA ALA A 163 12.58 17.02 29.24
C ALA A 163 11.97 18.02 30.24
N LEU A 164 10.81 18.59 29.90
CA LEU A 164 10.09 19.51 30.78
C LEU A 164 9.64 18.83 32.08
N GLY A 165 9.01 17.64 31.96
CA GLY A 165 8.52 16.89 33.12
C GLY A 165 9.65 16.47 34.07
N SER A 166 10.72 15.87 33.53
CA SER A 166 11.87 15.44 34.35
C SER A 166 12.65 16.62 34.91
N SER A 167 12.83 17.72 34.16
CA SER A 167 13.49 18.93 34.66
C SER A 167 12.68 19.59 35.76
N ALA A 168 11.35 19.71 35.59
CA ALA A 168 10.48 20.29 36.63
C ALA A 168 10.55 19.49 37.92
N ALA A 169 10.48 18.15 37.84
CA ALA A 169 10.61 17.28 39.00
C ALA A 169 11.98 17.44 39.70
N PHE A 170 13.07 17.46 38.93
CA PHE A 170 14.41 17.60 39.45
C PHE A 170 14.63 18.98 40.08
N ILE A 171 14.25 20.08 39.43
CA ILE A 171 14.42 21.44 39.93
C ILE A 171 13.63 21.64 41.20
N TYR A 172 12.36 21.18 41.24
CA TYR A 172 11.55 21.32 42.43
C TYR A 172 12.11 20.50 43.61
N SER A 173 12.56 19.27 43.40
CA SER A 173 13.15 18.46 44.43
C SER A 173 14.47 19.05 44.93
N THR A 174 15.22 19.69 44.06
CA THR A 174 16.44 20.43 44.48
C THR A 174 16.07 21.62 45.38
N TYR A 175 15.03 22.39 44.99
CA TYR A 175 14.50 23.45 45.86
C TYR A 175 14.04 22.90 47.22
N ALA A 176 13.27 21.80 47.24
CA ALA A 176 12.80 21.17 48.47
C ALA A 176 13.97 20.70 49.37
N LEU A 177 15.05 20.17 48.77
CA LEU A 177 16.25 19.77 49.45
C LEU A 177 16.96 20.99 50.15
N PHE A 178 17.10 22.12 49.44
CA PHE A 178 17.64 23.33 50.02
C PHE A 178 16.76 23.88 51.15
N ALA A 179 15.44 23.90 50.94
CA ALA A 179 14.50 24.32 51.97
C ALA A 179 14.50 23.38 53.19
N MET A 180 14.73 22.08 52.97
CA MET A 180 14.89 21.10 54.03
C MET A 180 16.17 21.35 54.83
N THR A 181 17.29 21.77 54.21
CA THR A 181 18.51 22.12 54.96
C THR A 181 18.29 23.29 55.88
N ASP A 182 17.52 24.33 55.48
CA ASP A 182 17.17 25.47 56.34
C ASP A 182 16.27 25.02 57.52
N ALA A 183 15.28 24.11 57.22
CA ALA A 183 14.44 23.55 58.28
C ALA A 183 15.23 22.73 59.32
N VAL A 184 16.23 21.96 58.88
CA VAL A 184 17.14 21.22 59.78
C VAL A 184 17.95 22.19 60.66
N MET A 185 18.48 23.26 60.08
CA MET A 185 19.24 24.27 60.82
C MET A 185 18.36 24.98 61.85
N ARG A 186 17.08 25.12 61.62
CA ARG A 186 16.10 25.71 62.57
C ARG A 186 15.52 24.71 63.55
N GLY A 187 15.88 23.43 63.49
CA GLY A 187 15.34 22.38 64.35
C GLY A 187 13.85 22.08 64.12
N ASN A 188 13.31 22.44 62.96
CA ASN A 188 11.86 22.23 62.64
C ASN A 188 11.64 20.84 61.96
N HIS A 189 11.48 19.80 62.77
CA HIS A 189 11.31 18.43 62.31
C HIS A 189 10.06 18.23 61.43
N GLU A 190 8.99 18.92 61.69
CA GLU A 190 7.76 18.83 60.92
C GLU A 190 7.99 19.34 59.47
N ALA A 191 8.66 20.47 59.33
CA ALA A 191 9.02 21.02 58.03
C ALA A 191 10.04 20.11 57.28
N VAL A 192 10.96 19.47 58.00
CA VAL A 192 11.90 18.49 57.39
C VAL A 192 11.13 17.33 56.77
N MET A 193 10.23 16.71 57.53
CA MET A 193 9.45 15.58 56.99
C MET A 193 8.57 16.00 55.82
N LYS A 194 7.92 17.16 55.87
CA LYS A 194 7.13 17.70 54.79
C LYS A 194 7.95 17.87 53.49
N TYR A 195 9.13 18.46 53.55
CA TYR A 195 9.98 18.63 52.35
C TYR A 195 10.52 17.28 51.84
N MET A 196 10.75 16.31 52.74
CA MET A 196 11.16 14.98 52.36
C MET A 196 10.09 14.23 51.56
N ASP A 197 8.82 14.36 51.94
CA ASP A 197 7.68 13.79 51.21
C ASP A 197 7.43 14.46 49.84
N GLU A 198 7.95 15.68 49.65
CA GLU A 198 7.85 16.45 48.43
C GLU A 198 9.04 16.19 47.44
N PHE A 199 9.87 15.19 47.66
CA PHE A 199 10.92 14.81 46.72
C PHE A 199 10.37 14.04 45.54
N TYR A 200 10.69 14.49 44.34
CA TYR A 200 10.32 13.85 43.05
C TYR A 200 11.57 13.41 42.26
N PHE A 201 12.75 13.25 42.90
CA PHE A 201 13.97 12.76 42.26
C PHE A 201 13.75 11.41 41.63
N GLU A 202 13.09 10.49 42.34
CA GLU A 202 12.74 9.16 41.82
C GLU A 202 11.77 9.25 40.62
N SER A 203 10.82 10.20 40.66
CA SER A 203 9.89 10.41 39.57
C SER A 203 10.62 10.86 38.28
N ALA A 204 11.58 11.79 38.41
CA ALA A 204 12.40 12.25 37.29
C ALA A 204 13.21 11.10 36.67
N ALA A 205 13.85 10.28 37.51
CA ALA A 205 14.64 9.13 37.11
C ALA A 205 13.79 8.02 36.51
N MET A 206 12.63 7.73 37.08
CA MET A 206 11.69 6.70 36.63
C MET A 206 11.08 7.07 35.24
N ILE A 207 10.68 8.32 35.06
CA ILE A 207 10.17 8.82 33.77
C ILE A 207 11.20 8.54 32.66
N LEU A 208 12.46 8.92 32.86
CA LEU A 208 13.53 8.73 31.88
C LEU A 208 13.78 7.25 31.58
N THR A 209 13.81 6.41 32.61
CA THR A 209 14.06 4.98 32.48
C THR A 209 12.92 4.25 31.79
N LEU A 210 11.67 4.52 32.18
CA LEU A 210 10.48 3.91 31.55
C LEU A 210 10.30 4.37 30.09
N ILE A 211 10.59 5.62 29.79
CA ILE A 211 10.56 6.09 28.40
C ILE A 211 11.67 5.43 27.58
N THR A 212 12.86 5.23 28.16
CA THR A 212 13.93 4.49 27.49
C THR A 212 13.54 3.03 27.25
N LEU A 213 12.84 2.39 28.19
CA LEU A 213 12.24 1.07 27.99
C LEU A 213 11.23 1.07 26.84
N GLY A 214 10.31 2.03 26.82
CA GLY A 214 9.34 2.19 25.73
C GLY A 214 10.01 2.36 24.36
N LYS A 215 11.04 3.20 24.28
CA LYS A 215 11.85 3.41 23.07
C LYS A 215 12.62 2.15 22.63
N MET A 216 13.13 1.38 23.56
CA MET A 216 13.81 0.11 23.26
C MET A 216 12.82 -0.92 22.71
N LEU A 217 11.63 -1.06 23.33
CA LEU A 217 10.59 -1.94 22.85
C LEU A 217 10.07 -1.52 21.46
N GLU A 218 9.93 -0.22 21.24
CA GLU A 218 9.60 0.37 19.94
C GLU A 218 10.66 0.02 18.88
N ALA A 219 11.94 0.25 19.16
CA ALA A 219 13.04 -0.05 18.23
C ALA A 219 13.08 -1.55 17.87
N ARG A 220 13.00 -2.42 18.89
CA ARG A 220 12.97 -3.88 18.70
C ARG A 220 11.77 -4.31 17.84
N SER A 221 10.62 -3.72 18.06
CA SER A 221 9.40 -4.03 17.31
C SER A 221 9.48 -3.52 15.87
N LYS A 222 10.04 -2.33 15.65
CA LYS A 222 10.36 -1.82 14.30
C LYS A 222 11.31 -2.77 13.55
N GLY A 223 12.35 -3.29 14.22
CA GLY A 223 13.25 -4.29 13.64
C GLY A 223 12.49 -5.53 13.12
N LYS A 224 11.48 -6.03 13.86
CA LYS A 224 10.65 -7.16 13.42
C LYS A 224 9.74 -6.83 12.24
N THR A 225 9.31 -5.61 12.07
CA THR A 225 8.46 -5.23 10.94
C THR A 225 9.23 -5.19 9.60
N THR A 226 10.56 -5.02 9.64
CA THR A 226 11.44 -5.07 8.47
C THR A 226 11.90 -6.49 8.12
N ASP A 227 11.57 -7.51 8.93
CA ASP A 227 12.06 -8.88 8.73
C ASP A 227 11.57 -9.50 7.41
N ALA A 228 10.38 -9.13 6.93
CA ALA A 228 9.88 -9.58 5.63
C ALA A 228 10.79 -9.09 4.49
N LEU A 229 11.17 -7.81 4.52
CA LEU A 229 12.08 -7.21 3.54
C LEU A 229 13.49 -7.82 3.62
N LYS A 230 14.01 -8.01 4.85
CA LYS A 230 15.29 -8.70 5.07
C LYS A 230 15.28 -10.14 4.55
N SER A 231 14.16 -10.84 4.70
CA SER A 231 14.01 -12.21 4.20
C SER A 231 14.11 -12.25 2.68
N LEU A 232 13.47 -11.31 1.98
CA LEU A 232 13.58 -11.18 0.52
C LEU A 232 15.01 -10.86 0.09
N MET A 233 15.69 -9.92 0.75
CA MET A 233 17.08 -9.57 0.45
C MET A 233 18.06 -10.74 0.63
N LYS A 234 17.81 -11.62 1.60
CA LYS A 234 18.64 -12.81 1.86
C LYS A 234 18.53 -13.90 0.78
N LEU A 235 17.52 -13.84 -0.07
CA LEU A 235 17.32 -14.80 -1.16
C LEU A 235 18.31 -14.56 -2.31
N ALA A 236 18.80 -13.34 -2.48
CA ALA A 236 19.75 -13.01 -3.53
C ALA A 236 21.09 -13.75 -3.29
N PRO A 237 21.55 -14.55 -4.24
CA PRO A 237 22.86 -15.20 -4.14
C PRO A 237 23.99 -14.16 -4.21
N LYS A 238 25.05 -14.39 -3.44
CA LYS A 238 26.20 -13.46 -3.38
C LYS A 238 27.20 -13.70 -4.51
N THR A 239 27.22 -14.89 -5.08
CA THR A 239 28.14 -15.31 -6.12
C THR A 239 27.42 -16.02 -7.25
N ALA A 240 27.97 -15.97 -8.44
CA ALA A 240 27.49 -16.66 -9.63
C ALA A 240 28.65 -17.39 -10.32
N THR A 241 28.37 -18.52 -10.97
CA THR A 241 29.30 -19.21 -11.82
C THR A 241 29.01 -18.85 -13.27
N LEU A 242 29.96 -18.17 -13.93
CA LEU A 242 29.86 -17.76 -15.33
C LEU A 242 30.68 -18.65 -16.21
N GLU A 243 30.26 -18.85 -17.46
CA GLU A 243 31.07 -19.43 -18.53
C GLU A 243 31.71 -18.30 -19.34
N ARG A 244 33.03 -18.16 -19.24
CA ARG A 244 33.82 -17.20 -20.01
C ARG A 244 34.95 -17.94 -20.73
N ASP A 245 35.04 -17.82 -22.04
CA ASP A 245 36.04 -18.49 -22.88
C ASP A 245 36.07 -20.02 -22.67
N GLY A 246 34.90 -20.65 -22.46
CA GLY A 246 34.79 -22.10 -22.23
C GLY A 246 35.28 -22.57 -20.86
N LYS A 247 35.52 -21.65 -19.91
CA LYS A 247 35.91 -21.94 -18.52
C LYS A 247 34.88 -21.40 -17.53
N GLU A 248 34.66 -22.18 -16.50
CA GLU A 248 33.84 -21.75 -15.38
C GLU A 248 34.60 -20.79 -14.46
N VAL A 249 34.05 -19.62 -14.22
CA VAL A 249 34.62 -18.61 -13.32
C VAL A 249 33.58 -18.18 -12.32
N THR A 250 33.86 -18.30 -11.03
CA THR A 250 32.96 -17.79 -9.96
C THR A 250 33.26 -16.32 -9.72
N VAL A 251 32.22 -15.50 -9.85
CA VAL A 251 32.30 -14.04 -9.65
C VAL A 251 31.25 -13.60 -8.61
N PRO A 252 31.42 -12.44 -7.97
CA PRO A 252 30.31 -11.80 -7.23
C PRO A 252 29.12 -11.58 -8.17
N ALA A 253 27.89 -11.81 -7.68
CA ALA A 253 26.68 -11.67 -8.50
C ALA A 253 26.51 -10.27 -9.10
N GLU A 254 27.08 -9.26 -8.44
CA GLU A 254 27.08 -7.85 -8.88
C GLU A 254 27.93 -7.60 -10.15
N GLN A 255 28.79 -8.52 -10.52
CA GLN A 255 29.65 -8.42 -11.70
C GLN A 255 29.09 -9.10 -12.96
N ILE A 256 27.87 -9.64 -12.85
CA ILE A 256 27.15 -10.18 -14.00
C ILE A 256 26.70 -9.01 -14.87
N VAL A 257 26.90 -9.16 -16.20
CA VAL A 257 26.40 -8.21 -17.18
C VAL A 257 25.38 -8.88 -18.11
N ILE A 258 24.53 -8.08 -18.74
CA ILE A 258 23.56 -8.57 -19.71
C ILE A 258 24.29 -9.31 -20.83
N GLY A 259 23.84 -10.53 -21.14
CA GLY A 259 24.43 -11.41 -22.14
C GLY A 259 25.42 -12.45 -21.60
N ASP A 260 25.87 -12.31 -20.34
CA ASP A 260 26.72 -13.33 -19.70
C ASP A 260 25.94 -14.66 -19.61
N ILE A 261 26.68 -15.77 -19.80
CA ILE A 261 26.14 -17.12 -19.61
C ILE A 261 26.46 -17.56 -18.17
N PHE A 262 25.45 -17.84 -17.39
CA PHE A 262 25.64 -18.39 -16.06
C PHE A 262 25.14 -19.83 -15.95
N LEU A 263 25.79 -20.57 -15.08
CA LEU A 263 25.57 -22.00 -14.84
C LEU A 263 24.85 -22.15 -13.47
N VAL A 264 23.82 -22.98 -13.44
CA VAL A 264 23.09 -23.25 -12.18
C VAL A 264 22.96 -24.76 -11.98
N ARG A 265 23.57 -25.23 -10.90
CA ARG A 265 23.52 -26.64 -10.51
C ARG A 265 22.34 -26.93 -9.60
N PRO A 266 21.93 -28.19 -9.42
CA PRO A 266 20.90 -28.55 -8.46
C PRO A 266 21.24 -28.03 -7.05
N GLY A 267 20.26 -27.38 -6.41
CA GLY A 267 20.38 -26.76 -5.10
C GLY A 267 20.95 -25.33 -5.11
N GLU A 268 21.40 -24.81 -6.23
CA GLU A 268 21.90 -23.43 -6.34
C GLU A 268 20.75 -22.44 -6.62
N SER A 269 20.91 -21.23 -6.11
CA SER A 269 20.01 -20.10 -6.44
C SER A 269 20.44 -19.45 -7.75
N ILE A 270 19.47 -19.08 -8.56
CA ILE A 270 19.65 -18.38 -9.83
C ILE A 270 20.12 -16.93 -9.56
N PRO A 271 21.27 -16.51 -10.16
CA PRO A 271 21.91 -15.25 -9.76
C PRO A 271 21.36 -14.00 -10.45
N ALA A 272 20.73 -14.14 -11.61
CA ALA A 272 20.17 -13.05 -12.41
C ALA A 272 18.95 -13.53 -13.20
N ASP A 273 18.10 -12.61 -13.68
CA ASP A 273 17.03 -13.00 -14.59
C ASP A 273 17.63 -13.38 -15.95
N GLY A 274 17.17 -14.49 -16.49
CA GLY A 274 17.75 -15.03 -17.72
C GLY A 274 16.80 -15.92 -18.51
N VAL A 275 17.30 -16.42 -19.63
CA VAL A 275 16.63 -17.43 -20.48
C VAL A 275 17.49 -18.69 -20.51
N VAL A 276 16.87 -19.84 -20.35
CA VAL A 276 17.53 -21.14 -20.44
C VAL A 276 17.99 -21.35 -21.89
N ILE A 277 19.31 -21.60 -22.09
CA ILE A 277 19.88 -21.85 -23.39
C ILE A 277 20.31 -23.32 -23.56
N GLU A 278 20.52 -24.03 -22.45
CA GLU A 278 20.88 -25.45 -22.44
C GLU A 278 20.40 -26.11 -21.15
N GLY A 279 19.89 -27.34 -21.25
CA GLY A 279 19.44 -28.12 -20.11
C GLY A 279 17.95 -28.05 -19.87
N ARG A 280 17.49 -28.79 -18.84
CA ARG A 280 16.12 -28.83 -18.35
C ARG A 280 16.14 -29.02 -16.84
N SER A 281 15.28 -28.33 -16.12
CA SER A 281 15.17 -28.46 -14.66
C SER A 281 13.83 -28.06 -14.11
N ALA A 282 13.50 -28.55 -12.90
CA ALA A 282 12.44 -28.02 -12.07
C ALA A 282 13.00 -26.91 -11.18
N VAL A 283 12.45 -25.70 -11.28
CA VAL A 283 12.88 -24.51 -10.53
C VAL A 283 11.84 -24.15 -9.50
N ASN A 284 12.25 -24.04 -8.25
CA ASN A 284 11.39 -23.58 -7.17
C ASN A 284 11.33 -22.04 -7.16
N GLU A 285 10.20 -21.51 -7.58
CA GLU A 285 9.92 -20.08 -7.64
C GLU A 285 9.14 -19.56 -6.42
N SER A 286 8.92 -20.40 -5.39
CA SER A 286 8.08 -20.08 -4.22
C SER A 286 8.49 -18.81 -3.47
N ALA A 287 9.77 -18.45 -3.56
CA ALA A 287 10.31 -17.24 -2.93
C ALA A 287 9.78 -15.95 -3.55
N LEU A 288 9.45 -15.96 -4.85
CA LEU A 288 8.93 -14.82 -5.61
C LEU A 288 7.42 -14.94 -5.84
N THR A 289 6.96 -16.11 -6.23
CA THR A 289 5.56 -16.36 -6.59
C THR A 289 4.72 -16.84 -5.41
N GLY A 290 5.34 -17.43 -4.38
CA GLY A 290 4.65 -18.10 -3.28
C GLY A 290 4.03 -19.44 -3.67
N GLU A 291 4.34 -19.99 -4.85
CA GLU A 291 3.88 -21.33 -5.28
C GLU A 291 4.84 -22.41 -4.79
N SER A 292 4.29 -23.43 -4.13
CA SER A 292 5.11 -24.52 -3.58
C SER A 292 5.51 -25.57 -4.61
N VAL A 293 4.82 -25.62 -5.75
CA VAL A 293 5.10 -26.57 -6.82
C VAL A 293 6.20 -26.01 -7.71
N PRO A 294 7.32 -26.72 -7.90
CA PRO A 294 8.38 -26.28 -8.80
C PRO A 294 7.88 -26.20 -10.24
N ALA A 295 8.33 -25.16 -10.97
CA ALA A 295 8.03 -24.99 -12.38
C ALA A 295 9.08 -25.71 -13.23
N ASP A 296 8.66 -26.55 -14.17
CA ASP A 296 9.55 -27.13 -15.16
C ASP A 296 10.02 -26.07 -16.13
N LYS A 297 11.34 -26.02 -16.39
CA LYS A 297 11.98 -25.07 -17.29
C LYS A 297 12.78 -25.82 -18.34
N GLU A 298 12.54 -25.45 -19.59
CA GLU A 298 13.20 -26.00 -20.78
C GLU A 298 13.92 -24.88 -21.55
N VAL A 299 14.61 -25.25 -22.61
CA VAL A 299 15.34 -24.29 -23.47
C VAL A 299 14.34 -23.28 -24.07
N GLY A 300 14.60 -22.02 -23.87
CA GLY A 300 13.73 -20.89 -24.26
C GLY A 300 12.90 -20.29 -23.11
N ASP A 301 12.77 -21.00 -21.98
CA ASP A 301 12.02 -20.49 -20.84
C ASP A 301 12.80 -19.46 -20.04
N SER A 302 12.07 -18.52 -19.45
CA SER A 302 12.62 -17.51 -18.55
C SER A 302 12.80 -18.05 -17.14
N VAL A 303 13.86 -17.61 -16.47
CA VAL A 303 14.19 -17.90 -15.07
C VAL A 303 14.44 -16.58 -14.35
N SER A 304 14.05 -16.51 -13.07
CA SER A 304 14.15 -15.31 -12.25
C SER A 304 15.22 -15.43 -11.17
N ALA A 305 15.90 -14.34 -10.88
CA ALA A 305 16.89 -14.26 -9.80
C ALA A 305 16.29 -14.69 -8.44
N ALA A 306 17.13 -15.33 -7.62
CA ALA A 306 16.77 -15.84 -6.28
C ALA A 306 15.81 -17.03 -6.25
N THR A 307 15.39 -17.57 -7.39
CA THR A 307 14.71 -18.87 -7.44
C THR A 307 15.73 -20.00 -7.33
N VAL A 308 15.32 -21.18 -6.91
CA VAL A 308 16.23 -22.29 -6.59
C VAL A 308 16.07 -23.41 -7.60
N ASN A 309 17.15 -23.77 -8.25
CA ASN A 309 17.21 -24.94 -9.14
C ASN A 309 17.12 -26.22 -8.29
N GLN A 310 16.13 -27.09 -8.52
CA GLN A 310 15.94 -28.30 -7.72
C GLN A 310 16.54 -29.56 -8.33
N SER A 311 16.46 -29.67 -9.65
CA SER A 311 16.90 -30.88 -10.34
C SER A 311 17.90 -30.56 -11.46
N GLY A 312 18.15 -31.14 -12.41
CA GLY A 312 18.92 -30.87 -13.62
C GLY A 312 19.99 -29.75 -13.57
N PHE A 313 20.86 -29.74 -14.52
CA PHE A 313 21.82 -28.66 -14.75
C PHE A 313 21.26 -27.75 -15.85
N ILE A 314 21.29 -26.43 -15.66
CA ILE A 314 20.86 -25.47 -16.68
C ILE A 314 21.93 -24.42 -16.92
N LYS A 315 22.08 -24.03 -18.18
CA LYS A 315 22.82 -22.83 -18.59
C LYS A 315 21.81 -21.76 -19.00
N CYS A 316 21.99 -20.55 -18.50
CA CYS A 316 21.10 -19.45 -18.78
C CYS A 316 21.89 -18.25 -19.29
N ARG A 317 21.27 -17.46 -20.18
CA ARG A 317 21.80 -16.16 -20.61
C ARG A 317 21.12 -15.06 -19.81
N ALA A 318 21.89 -14.18 -19.17
CA ALA A 318 21.39 -13.05 -18.40
C ALA A 318 20.69 -12.02 -19.30
N ILE A 319 19.47 -11.65 -18.95
CA ILE A 319 18.63 -10.64 -19.64
C ILE A 319 18.41 -9.39 -18.78
N LYS A 320 18.29 -9.55 -17.45
CA LYS A 320 18.23 -8.44 -16.49
C LYS A 320 19.17 -8.73 -15.33
N VAL A 321 19.94 -7.74 -14.89
CA VAL A 321 21.00 -7.89 -13.88
C VAL A 321 20.92 -6.77 -12.83
N GLY A 322 21.48 -7.00 -11.65
CA GLY A 322 21.59 -5.98 -10.60
C GLY A 322 20.23 -5.43 -10.14
N GLU A 323 20.04 -4.12 -10.27
CA GLU A 323 18.81 -3.42 -9.82
C GLU A 323 17.59 -3.72 -10.71
N ASP A 324 17.81 -4.20 -11.94
CA ASP A 324 16.73 -4.47 -12.90
C ASP A 324 16.15 -5.88 -12.76
N THR A 325 16.73 -6.75 -11.92
CA THR A 325 16.17 -8.09 -11.67
C THR A 325 14.81 -8.02 -10.99
N ALA A 326 13.96 -9.02 -11.27
CA ALA A 326 12.61 -9.13 -10.68
C ALA A 326 12.64 -9.02 -9.14
N LEU A 327 13.60 -9.71 -8.49
CA LEU A 327 13.77 -9.60 -7.03
C LEU A 327 14.12 -8.18 -6.59
N SER A 328 15.06 -7.51 -7.28
CA SER A 328 15.45 -6.13 -6.94
C SER A 328 14.29 -5.15 -7.09
N GLN A 329 13.47 -5.31 -8.12
CA GLN A 329 12.27 -4.52 -8.34
C GLN A 329 11.21 -4.76 -7.24
N ILE A 330 11.02 -6.00 -6.79
CA ILE A 330 10.14 -6.32 -5.66
C ILE A 330 10.64 -5.64 -4.38
N ILE A 331 11.93 -5.76 -4.06
CA ILE A 331 12.55 -5.12 -2.89
C ILE A 331 12.37 -3.61 -2.94
N LYS A 332 12.58 -2.99 -4.11
CA LYS A 332 12.38 -1.56 -4.35
C LYS A 332 10.93 -1.15 -4.12
N MET A 333 9.95 -1.85 -4.69
CA MET A 333 8.53 -1.55 -4.51
C MET A 333 8.12 -1.62 -3.04
N VAL A 334 8.53 -2.65 -2.29
CA VAL A 334 8.24 -2.77 -0.87
C VAL A 334 8.92 -1.66 -0.06
N SER A 335 10.14 -1.29 -0.41
CA SER A 335 10.87 -0.18 0.22
C SER A 335 10.20 1.17 -0.05
N ASP A 336 9.75 1.41 -1.29
CA ASP A 336 9.05 2.63 -1.69
C ASP A 336 7.68 2.74 -1.00
N ALA A 337 6.94 1.63 -0.91
CA ALA A 337 5.71 1.58 -0.13
C ALA A 337 5.94 1.97 1.34
N ALA A 338 7.04 1.50 1.94
CA ALA A 338 7.40 1.85 3.32
C ALA A 338 7.87 3.30 3.48
N ALA A 339 8.42 3.92 2.43
CA ALA A 339 8.89 5.30 2.43
C ALA A 339 7.76 6.32 2.18
N THR A 340 6.65 5.90 1.55
CA THR A 340 5.50 6.77 1.27
C THR A 340 4.54 6.87 2.45
N LYS A 341 3.70 7.90 2.47
CA LYS A 341 2.67 8.09 3.51
C LYS A 341 1.27 7.95 2.94
N ALA A 342 0.50 7.07 3.54
CA ALA A 342 -0.93 6.94 3.28
C ALA A 342 -1.69 8.22 3.71
N PRO A 343 -2.81 8.57 3.07
CA PRO A 343 -3.65 9.71 3.45
C PRO A 343 -4.05 9.72 4.93
N ILE A 344 -4.38 8.56 5.50
CA ILE A 344 -4.72 8.43 6.93
C ILE A 344 -3.53 8.76 7.84
N ALA A 345 -2.30 8.44 7.42
CA ALA A 345 -1.09 8.80 8.15
C ALA A 345 -0.86 10.32 8.16
N LYS A 346 -1.06 10.99 7.02
CA LYS A 346 -0.96 12.46 6.93
C LYS A 346 -1.95 13.16 7.87
N ALA A 347 -3.18 12.63 7.99
CA ALA A 347 -4.19 13.13 8.91
C ALA A 347 -3.75 12.95 10.38
N ALA A 348 -3.24 11.77 10.75
CA ALA A 348 -2.74 11.49 12.09
C ALA A 348 -1.54 12.38 12.46
N ASP A 349 -0.61 12.59 11.54
CA ASP A 349 0.54 13.47 11.73
C ASP A 349 0.15 14.93 11.98
N LYS A 350 -0.85 15.43 11.24
CA LYS A 350 -1.39 16.79 11.44
C LYS A 350 -1.97 16.96 12.84
N VAL A 351 -2.73 15.97 13.31
CA VAL A 351 -3.28 15.97 14.68
C VAL A 351 -2.14 15.94 15.70
N SER A 352 -1.12 15.10 15.51
CA SER A 352 0.05 15.00 16.39
C SER A 352 0.82 16.30 16.52
N GLY A 353 0.92 17.09 15.45
CA GLY A 353 1.60 18.38 15.44
C GLY A 353 0.92 19.45 16.32
N ILE A 354 -0.40 19.37 16.45
CA ILE A 354 -1.20 20.29 17.30
C ILE A 354 -1.24 19.77 18.75
N PHE A 355 -1.17 18.48 18.93
CA PHE A 355 -1.38 17.81 20.21
C PHE A 355 -0.37 18.22 21.28
N VAL A 356 0.92 18.27 20.94
CA VAL A 356 2.00 18.58 21.91
C VAL A 356 1.87 20.01 22.49
N PRO A 357 1.69 21.08 21.69
CA PRO A 357 1.40 22.41 22.24
C PRO A 357 0.16 22.47 23.15
N VAL A 358 -0.92 21.79 22.75
CA VAL A 358 -2.17 21.72 23.54
C VAL A 358 -1.91 21.06 24.89
N VAL A 359 -1.18 19.97 24.93
CA VAL A 359 -0.83 19.24 26.16
C VAL A 359 0.02 20.11 27.09
N ILE A 360 1.01 20.84 26.58
CA ILE A 360 1.80 21.78 27.37
C ILE A 360 0.87 22.85 28.01
N SER A 361 -0.06 23.38 27.24
CA SER A 361 -1.04 24.35 27.76
C SER A 361 -1.92 23.75 28.85
N ILE A 362 -2.43 22.50 28.65
CA ILE A 362 -3.22 21.79 29.67
C ILE A 362 -2.39 21.58 30.95
N ALA A 363 -1.12 21.17 30.84
CA ALA A 363 -0.25 20.97 32.01
C ALA A 363 -0.03 22.27 32.80
N VAL A 364 0.22 23.38 32.12
CA VAL A 364 0.35 24.70 32.75
C VAL A 364 -0.95 25.10 33.42
N VAL A 365 -2.09 25.01 32.73
CA VAL A 365 -3.41 25.32 33.29
C VAL A 365 -3.72 24.43 34.51
N THR A 366 -3.46 23.13 34.42
CA THR A 366 -3.63 22.18 35.53
C THR A 366 -2.82 22.62 36.75
N THR A 367 -1.54 22.96 36.57
CA THR A 367 -0.68 23.43 37.66
C THR A 367 -1.25 24.71 38.29
N LEU A 368 -1.64 25.69 37.48
CA LEU A 368 -2.19 26.94 37.95
C LEU A 368 -3.54 26.76 38.71
N VAL A 369 -4.42 25.91 38.20
CA VAL A 369 -5.71 25.62 38.85
C VAL A 369 -5.52 25.02 40.24
N TRP A 370 -4.59 24.05 40.39
CA TRP A 370 -4.33 23.46 41.69
C TRP A 370 -3.65 24.42 42.67
N LEU A 371 -2.77 25.32 42.18
CA LEU A 371 -2.21 26.40 43.01
C LEU A 371 -3.32 27.37 43.50
N LEU A 372 -4.23 27.77 42.60
CA LEU A 372 -5.36 28.62 42.95
C LEU A 372 -6.35 27.91 43.88
N ALA A 373 -6.45 26.60 43.83
CA ALA A 373 -7.22 25.78 44.76
C ALA A 373 -6.56 25.62 46.14
N GLY A 374 -5.40 26.28 46.39
CA GLY A 374 -4.71 26.28 47.69
C GLY A 374 -3.85 25.05 47.98
N GLN A 375 -3.54 24.23 46.97
CA GLN A 375 -2.67 23.07 47.10
C GLN A 375 -1.18 23.48 47.10
N THR A 376 -0.32 22.63 47.64
CA THR A 376 1.14 22.89 47.63
C THR A 376 1.71 22.94 46.22
N VAL A 377 2.80 23.67 46.06
CA VAL A 377 3.50 23.77 44.75
C VAL A 377 3.93 22.38 44.25
N GLY A 378 4.40 21.51 45.16
CA GLY A 378 4.77 20.14 44.85
C GLY A 378 3.62 19.33 44.28
N PHE A 379 2.45 19.39 44.94
CA PHE A 379 1.24 18.71 44.47
C PHE A 379 0.78 19.22 43.09
N ALA A 380 0.73 20.52 42.89
CA ALA A 380 0.31 21.15 41.64
C ALA A 380 1.26 20.78 40.49
N LEU A 381 2.57 20.83 40.71
CA LEU A 381 3.60 20.42 39.74
C LEU A 381 3.50 18.94 39.42
N ALA A 382 3.29 18.06 40.41
CA ALA A 382 3.13 16.64 40.18
C ALA A 382 1.96 16.33 39.22
N ARG A 383 0.83 17.07 39.30
CA ARG A 383 -0.30 16.95 38.35
C ARG A 383 0.09 17.43 36.95
N GLY A 384 0.74 18.59 36.84
CA GLY A 384 1.24 19.09 35.56
C GLY A 384 2.23 18.14 34.89
N ILE A 385 3.18 17.60 35.66
CA ILE A 385 4.14 16.61 35.19
C ILE A 385 3.45 15.33 34.73
N SER A 386 2.46 14.84 35.49
CA SER A 386 1.68 13.66 35.10
C SER A 386 0.96 13.86 33.77
N VAL A 387 0.38 15.05 33.53
CA VAL A 387 -0.24 15.42 32.24
C VAL A 387 0.79 15.41 31.12
N LEU A 388 1.96 16.01 31.30
CA LEU A 388 3.02 16.02 30.28
C LEU A 388 3.46 14.61 29.90
N VAL A 389 3.65 13.74 30.89
CA VAL A 389 4.19 12.39 30.68
C VAL A 389 3.19 11.45 30.04
N ILE A 390 1.92 11.42 30.50
CA ILE A 390 0.91 10.49 29.95
C ILE A 390 0.54 10.83 28.51
N SER A 391 0.66 12.09 28.14
CA SER A 391 0.18 12.61 26.87
C SER A 391 1.16 12.42 25.70
N CYS A 392 2.10 11.51 25.78
CA CYS A 392 3.01 11.25 24.66
C CYS A 392 2.25 10.65 23.45
N PRO A 393 2.32 11.27 22.26
CA PRO A 393 1.67 10.73 21.06
C PRO A 393 2.50 9.65 20.35
N CYS A 394 3.32 8.88 21.09
CA CYS A 394 4.24 7.88 20.54
C CYS A 394 3.50 6.82 19.72
N ALA A 395 2.43 6.27 20.29
CA ALA A 395 1.61 5.25 19.66
C ALA A 395 0.93 5.75 18.38
N LEU A 396 0.51 7.02 18.34
CA LEU A 396 -0.13 7.64 17.20
C LEU A 396 0.79 7.71 15.98
N GLY A 397 2.06 8.08 16.17
CA GLY A 397 3.04 8.15 15.09
C GLY A 397 3.43 6.79 14.49
N LEU A 398 3.20 5.70 15.23
CA LEU A 398 3.53 4.33 14.79
C LEU A 398 2.31 3.57 14.25
N ALA A 399 1.10 3.97 14.61
CA ALA A 399 -0.13 3.26 14.34
C ALA A 399 -0.31 2.91 12.85
N THR A 400 0.01 3.82 11.95
CA THR A 400 -0.15 3.63 10.50
C THR A 400 1.08 3.03 9.84
N PRO A 401 2.32 3.55 10.02
CA PRO A 401 3.48 3.05 9.28
C PRO A 401 3.79 1.58 9.55
N VAL A 402 3.64 1.12 10.79
CA VAL A 402 3.91 -0.28 11.14
C VAL A 402 2.91 -1.22 10.49
N ALA A 403 1.62 -0.88 10.50
CA ALA A 403 0.58 -1.70 9.87
C ALA A 403 0.74 -1.76 8.33
N ILE A 404 1.13 -0.64 7.71
CA ILE A 404 1.42 -0.59 6.27
C ILE A 404 2.61 -1.47 5.93
N MET A 405 3.72 -1.36 6.67
CA MET A 405 4.91 -2.16 6.40
C MET A 405 4.65 -3.66 6.56
N VAL A 406 3.95 -4.07 7.63
CA VAL A 406 3.57 -5.47 7.83
C VAL A 406 2.62 -5.92 6.72
N GLY A 407 1.63 -5.10 6.35
CA GLY A 407 0.68 -5.38 5.27
C GLY A 407 1.36 -5.51 3.91
N SER A 408 2.22 -4.57 3.52
CA SER A 408 2.98 -4.63 2.27
C SER A 408 3.94 -5.83 2.24
N GLY A 409 4.62 -6.11 3.36
CA GLY A 409 5.49 -7.28 3.49
C GLY A 409 4.73 -8.61 3.38
N MET A 410 3.51 -8.67 3.92
CA MET A 410 2.60 -9.82 3.79
C MET A 410 2.12 -9.98 2.35
N GLY A 411 1.77 -8.86 1.69
CA GLY A 411 1.43 -8.84 0.28
C GLY A 411 2.56 -9.40 -0.57
N ALA A 412 3.77 -8.87 -0.41
CA ALA A 412 4.95 -9.30 -1.15
C ALA A 412 5.25 -10.80 -1.02
N LYS A 413 5.13 -11.37 0.19
CA LYS A 413 5.27 -12.82 0.42
C LYS A 413 4.26 -13.67 -0.35
N ASN A 414 3.12 -13.10 -0.71
CA ASN A 414 2.07 -13.77 -1.46
C ASN A 414 2.03 -13.36 -2.94
N GLY A 415 3.03 -12.63 -3.43
CA GLY A 415 3.08 -12.15 -4.81
C GLY A 415 2.17 -10.95 -5.08
N ILE A 416 1.72 -10.22 -4.06
CA ILE A 416 0.91 -8.99 -4.19
C ILE A 416 1.76 -7.79 -3.78
N LEU A 417 2.13 -6.95 -4.74
CA LEU A 417 3.02 -5.82 -4.54
C LEU A 417 2.26 -4.50 -4.59
N PHE A 418 2.28 -3.75 -3.50
CA PHE A 418 1.73 -2.39 -3.44
C PHE A 418 2.86 -1.39 -3.67
N LYS A 419 2.75 -0.52 -4.66
CA LYS A 419 3.79 0.48 -4.95
C LYS A 419 3.91 1.56 -3.89
N THR A 420 2.81 1.93 -3.25
CA THR A 420 2.76 2.99 -2.25
C THR A 420 1.89 2.62 -1.05
N ALA A 421 2.11 3.30 0.07
CA ALA A 421 1.22 3.21 1.22
C ALA A 421 -0.22 3.64 0.89
N ALA A 422 -0.38 4.59 -0.04
CA ALA A 422 -1.68 5.03 -0.51
C ALA A 422 -2.38 3.95 -1.32
N SER A 423 -1.66 3.23 -2.18
CA SER A 423 -2.18 2.09 -2.95
C SER A 423 -2.72 1.01 -2.01
N LEU A 424 -1.97 0.64 -0.94
CA LEU A 424 -2.46 -0.29 0.08
C LEU A 424 -3.72 0.23 0.77
N GLU A 425 -3.80 1.53 1.10
CA GLU A 425 -4.98 2.12 1.73
C GLU A 425 -6.19 2.16 0.81
N GLN A 426 -6.01 2.55 -0.46
CA GLN A 426 -7.13 2.77 -1.39
C GLN A 426 -7.71 1.46 -1.91
N THR A 427 -6.90 0.42 -2.13
CA THR A 427 -7.35 -0.91 -2.58
C THR A 427 -8.47 -1.47 -1.70
N GLY A 428 -8.41 -1.27 -0.38
CA GLY A 428 -9.46 -1.73 0.54
C GLY A 428 -10.79 -0.98 0.45
N LYS A 429 -10.79 0.19 -0.18
CA LYS A 429 -11.96 1.07 -0.33
C LYS A 429 -12.67 0.87 -1.66
N VAL A 430 -12.20 -0.01 -2.52
CA VAL A 430 -12.77 -0.33 -3.83
C VAL A 430 -14.20 -0.82 -3.67
N THR A 431 -15.09 -0.28 -4.51
CA THR A 431 -16.51 -0.62 -4.58
C THR A 431 -16.94 -1.10 -5.96
N VAL A 432 -16.15 -0.79 -7.00
CA VAL A 432 -16.33 -1.26 -8.37
C VAL A 432 -15.01 -1.84 -8.86
N CYS A 433 -15.03 -3.04 -9.42
CA CYS A 433 -13.88 -3.69 -10.03
C CYS A 433 -14.15 -3.87 -11.53
N ALA A 434 -13.42 -3.14 -12.35
CA ALA A 434 -13.43 -3.28 -13.78
C ALA A 434 -12.32 -4.26 -14.18
N LEU A 435 -12.70 -5.33 -14.85
CA LEU A 435 -11.80 -6.41 -15.29
C LEU A 435 -11.67 -6.35 -16.80
N ASP A 436 -10.46 -6.32 -17.33
CA ASP A 436 -10.29 -6.64 -18.75
C ASP A 436 -10.66 -8.11 -19.00
N LYS A 437 -11.03 -8.45 -20.23
CA LYS A 437 -11.31 -9.84 -20.59
C LYS A 437 -10.02 -10.62 -20.79
N THR A 438 -9.22 -10.20 -21.78
CA THR A 438 -8.09 -10.96 -22.32
C THR A 438 -6.92 -10.97 -21.36
N GLY A 439 -6.33 -12.15 -21.08
CA GLY A 439 -5.21 -12.26 -20.14
C GLY A 439 -5.59 -12.06 -18.67
N THR A 440 -6.76 -11.46 -18.38
CA THR A 440 -7.23 -11.16 -17.02
C THR A 440 -8.29 -12.16 -16.57
N ILE A 441 -9.47 -12.19 -17.18
CA ILE A 441 -10.54 -13.19 -16.93
C ILE A 441 -10.22 -14.48 -17.67
N THR A 442 -9.67 -14.36 -18.88
CA THR A 442 -9.27 -15.48 -19.74
C THR A 442 -7.76 -15.67 -19.74
N MET A 443 -7.30 -16.78 -20.30
CA MET A 443 -5.87 -17.13 -20.37
C MET A 443 -5.07 -16.16 -21.26
N GLY A 444 -5.73 -15.49 -22.23
CA GLY A 444 -5.10 -14.64 -23.22
C GLY A 444 -4.46 -15.42 -24.37
N GLU A 445 -4.55 -16.73 -24.33
CA GLU A 445 -4.07 -17.64 -25.37
C GLU A 445 -5.28 -18.42 -25.93
N PRO A 446 -5.63 -18.20 -27.22
CA PRO A 446 -6.67 -18.98 -27.86
C PRO A 446 -6.33 -20.47 -27.87
N LYS A 447 -7.30 -21.33 -27.57
CA LYS A 447 -7.16 -22.79 -27.66
C LYS A 447 -8.29 -23.38 -28.49
N VAL A 448 -8.02 -24.48 -29.15
CA VAL A 448 -9.07 -25.25 -29.82
C VAL A 448 -9.92 -25.90 -28.74
N THR A 449 -11.23 -25.66 -28.81
CA THR A 449 -12.21 -26.17 -27.84
C THR A 449 -13.05 -27.30 -28.40
N ASP A 450 -13.37 -27.24 -29.71
CA ASP A 450 -14.21 -28.26 -30.36
C ASP A 450 -13.70 -28.54 -31.76
N ILE A 451 -13.79 -29.82 -32.18
CA ILE A 451 -13.51 -30.29 -33.52
C ILE A 451 -14.76 -31.03 -34.00
N ILE A 452 -15.40 -30.54 -35.04
CA ILE A 452 -16.63 -31.13 -35.58
C ILE A 452 -16.36 -31.50 -37.04
N PRO A 453 -15.99 -32.75 -37.35
CA PRO A 453 -15.77 -33.21 -38.71
C PRO A 453 -17.06 -33.31 -39.52
N ALA A 454 -16.96 -33.03 -40.82
CA ALA A 454 -18.04 -33.30 -41.79
C ALA A 454 -18.11 -34.79 -42.12
N GLU A 455 -19.18 -35.21 -42.83
CA GLU A 455 -19.33 -36.58 -43.28
C GLU A 455 -18.16 -36.99 -44.22
N GLY A 456 -17.51 -38.08 -43.87
CA GLY A 456 -16.31 -38.59 -44.58
C GLY A 456 -14.97 -38.14 -43.98
N TYR A 457 -14.97 -37.32 -42.94
CA TYR A 457 -13.77 -36.91 -42.16
C TYR A 457 -13.86 -37.39 -40.74
N ASP A 458 -12.71 -37.65 -40.10
CA ASP A 458 -12.59 -37.84 -38.68
C ASP A 458 -11.84 -36.63 -38.06
N GLU A 459 -11.84 -36.51 -36.70
CA GLU A 459 -11.17 -35.41 -36.05
C GLU A 459 -9.70 -35.28 -36.42
N SER A 460 -8.99 -36.40 -36.61
CA SER A 460 -7.55 -36.38 -36.89
C SER A 460 -7.28 -35.90 -38.31
N SER A 461 -8.07 -36.28 -39.28
CA SER A 461 -7.93 -35.84 -40.67
C SER A 461 -8.35 -34.38 -40.85
N LEU A 462 -9.39 -33.90 -40.16
CA LEU A 462 -9.76 -32.49 -40.14
C LEU A 462 -8.66 -31.65 -39.48
N LEU A 463 -8.14 -32.06 -38.30
CA LEU A 463 -7.08 -31.35 -37.63
C LEU A 463 -5.78 -31.34 -38.46
N LYS A 464 -5.42 -32.47 -39.12
CA LYS A 464 -4.29 -32.52 -40.05
C LYS A 464 -4.43 -31.54 -41.21
N LEU A 465 -5.60 -31.46 -41.82
CA LEU A 465 -5.91 -30.51 -42.89
C LEU A 465 -5.78 -29.06 -42.38
N ALA A 466 -6.34 -28.76 -41.22
CA ALA A 466 -6.26 -27.44 -40.60
C ALA A 466 -4.81 -27.08 -40.29
N CYS A 467 -4.03 -27.95 -39.63
CA CYS A 467 -2.61 -27.72 -39.33
C CYS A 467 -1.80 -27.52 -40.62
N THR A 468 -2.09 -28.26 -41.68
CA THR A 468 -1.42 -28.11 -42.98
C THR A 468 -1.66 -26.72 -43.58
N LEU A 469 -2.91 -26.20 -43.52
CA LEU A 469 -3.26 -24.90 -44.03
C LEU A 469 -2.72 -23.74 -43.11
N GLU A 470 -2.79 -23.88 -41.78
CA GLU A 470 -2.44 -22.85 -40.83
C GLU A 470 -0.93 -22.76 -40.54
N LYS A 471 -0.12 -23.75 -40.98
CA LYS A 471 1.33 -23.83 -40.71
C LYS A 471 2.10 -22.56 -41.02
N ASN A 472 1.70 -21.88 -42.11
CA ASN A 472 2.36 -20.66 -42.57
C ASN A 472 1.63 -19.38 -42.19
N SER A 473 0.61 -19.46 -41.34
CA SER A 473 -0.17 -18.32 -40.86
C SER A 473 0.42 -17.76 -39.54
N GLU A 474 0.57 -16.45 -39.48
CA GLU A 474 1.00 -15.76 -38.25
C GLU A 474 -0.19 -15.37 -37.34
N HIS A 475 -1.42 -15.78 -37.71
CA HIS A 475 -2.60 -15.41 -36.93
C HIS A 475 -2.66 -16.15 -35.59
N PRO A 476 -3.07 -15.50 -34.48
CA PRO A 476 -3.16 -16.16 -33.17
C PRO A 476 -4.04 -17.41 -33.13
N LEU A 477 -5.13 -17.45 -33.94
CA LEU A 477 -5.98 -18.62 -34.06
C LEU A 477 -5.29 -19.79 -34.74
N ALA A 478 -4.36 -19.51 -35.68
CA ALA A 478 -3.57 -20.53 -36.35
C ALA A 478 -2.64 -21.23 -35.34
N LYS A 479 -2.03 -20.46 -34.46
CA LYS A 479 -1.17 -21.00 -33.39
C LYS A 479 -1.94 -22.03 -32.55
N ALA A 480 -3.18 -21.72 -32.14
CA ALA A 480 -4.01 -22.65 -31.37
C ALA A 480 -4.24 -24.00 -32.08
N VAL A 481 -4.44 -23.97 -33.40
CA VAL A 481 -4.63 -25.19 -34.22
C VAL A 481 -3.32 -25.98 -34.30
N ILE A 482 -2.20 -25.30 -34.52
CA ILE A 482 -0.87 -25.92 -34.64
C ILE A 482 -0.44 -26.54 -33.29
N ASP A 483 -0.65 -25.83 -32.17
CA ASP A 483 -0.30 -26.30 -30.84
C ASP A 483 -1.06 -27.60 -30.52
N LEU A 484 -2.37 -27.66 -30.77
CA LEU A 484 -3.14 -28.91 -30.63
C LEU A 484 -2.65 -30.00 -31.57
N GLY A 485 -2.31 -29.66 -32.81
CA GLY A 485 -1.71 -30.60 -33.76
C GLY A 485 -0.40 -31.22 -33.23
N THR A 486 0.44 -30.39 -32.64
CA THR A 486 1.72 -30.82 -32.05
C THR A 486 1.48 -31.72 -30.83
N GLU A 487 0.54 -31.36 -29.95
CA GLU A 487 0.17 -32.17 -28.79
C GLU A 487 -0.35 -33.56 -29.18
N ARG A 488 -1.15 -33.62 -30.29
CA ARG A 488 -1.66 -34.89 -30.83
C ARG A 488 -0.68 -35.60 -31.79
N ASN A 489 0.58 -35.11 -31.87
CA ASN A 489 1.62 -35.66 -32.77
C ASN A 489 1.23 -35.72 -34.26
N ILE A 490 0.47 -34.73 -34.74
CA ILE A 490 0.06 -34.61 -36.13
C ILE A 490 1.14 -33.86 -36.91
N ILE A 491 1.65 -34.52 -37.98
CA ILE A 491 2.65 -33.93 -38.85
C ILE A 491 1.91 -33.28 -40.03
N PRO A 492 1.96 -31.94 -40.18
CA PRO A 492 1.31 -31.23 -41.28
C PRO A 492 2.05 -31.48 -42.59
N ASP A 493 1.29 -31.62 -43.70
CA ASP A 493 1.90 -31.82 -45.03
C ASP A 493 2.52 -30.51 -45.55
N SER A 494 3.26 -30.58 -46.64
CA SER A 494 3.79 -29.40 -47.35
C SER A 494 2.69 -28.68 -48.15
N THR A 495 2.73 -27.34 -48.12
CA THR A 495 1.79 -26.48 -48.84
C THR A 495 2.49 -25.67 -49.91
N GLU A 496 1.81 -25.50 -51.06
CA GLU A 496 2.20 -24.61 -52.14
C GLU A 496 1.15 -23.50 -52.29
N ASN A 497 1.56 -22.38 -52.91
CA ASN A 497 0.67 -21.25 -53.21
C ASN A 497 -0.16 -20.76 -51.96
N PHE A 498 0.46 -20.72 -50.79
CA PHE A 498 -0.19 -20.17 -49.61
C PHE A 498 -0.55 -18.70 -49.77
N THR A 499 -1.81 -18.33 -49.48
CA THR A 499 -2.29 -16.95 -49.58
C THR A 499 -3.23 -16.65 -48.43
N ALA A 500 -2.92 -15.58 -47.68
CA ALA A 500 -3.82 -15.04 -46.66
C ALA A 500 -4.83 -14.10 -47.35
N LEU A 501 -6.10 -14.38 -47.19
CA LEU A 501 -7.22 -13.62 -47.74
C LEU A 501 -7.75 -12.66 -46.68
N ALA A 502 -7.29 -11.42 -46.71
CA ALA A 502 -7.59 -10.44 -45.64
C ALA A 502 -9.09 -10.36 -45.34
N GLY A 503 -9.43 -10.59 -44.06
CA GLY A 503 -10.83 -10.55 -43.57
C GLY A 503 -11.68 -11.78 -43.87
N ASN A 504 -11.19 -12.77 -44.66
CA ASN A 504 -11.91 -13.95 -45.07
C ASN A 504 -11.34 -15.25 -44.53
N GLY A 505 -10.05 -15.50 -44.73
CA GLY A 505 -9.39 -16.75 -44.34
C GLY A 505 -8.11 -17.01 -45.10
N LEU A 506 -7.83 -18.29 -45.29
CA LEU A 506 -6.57 -18.79 -45.91
C LEU A 506 -6.89 -19.67 -47.11
N SER A 507 -5.95 -19.70 -48.07
CA SER A 507 -5.94 -20.60 -49.20
C SER A 507 -4.54 -21.18 -49.41
N ALA A 508 -4.46 -22.49 -49.69
CA ALA A 508 -3.23 -23.14 -50.05
C ALA A 508 -3.52 -24.36 -50.94
N VAL A 509 -2.45 -24.93 -51.54
CA VAL A 509 -2.54 -26.20 -52.28
C VAL A 509 -1.62 -27.22 -51.56
N SER A 510 -2.13 -28.41 -51.27
CA SER A 510 -1.37 -29.51 -50.70
C SER A 510 -1.72 -30.82 -51.39
N GLY A 511 -0.71 -31.53 -51.89
CA GLY A 511 -0.91 -32.78 -52.67
C GLY A 511 -1.80 -32.63 -53.90
N GLY A 512 -1.81 -31.44 -54.53
CA GLY A 512 -2.61 -31.14 -55.72
C GLY A 512 -4.09 -30.77 -55.39
N LYS A 513 -4.45 -30.76 -54.11
CA LYS A 513 -5.79 -30.38 -53.65
C LYS A 513 -5.82 -28.94 -53.10
N LYS A 514 -6.89 -28.20 -53.41
CA LYS A 514 -7.07 -26.85 -52.94
C LYS A 514 -7.67 -26.87 -51.55
N LEU A 515 -6.94 -26.30 -50.58
CA LEU A 515 -7.42 -26.14 -49.22
C LEU A 515 -7.88 -24.70 -48.98
N LEU A 516 -9.03 -24.53 -48.33
CA LEU A 516 -9.52 -23.23 -47.85
C LEU A 516 -9.88 -23.36 -46.37
N GLY A 517 -9.59 -22.34 -45.60
CA GLY A 517 -10.01 -22.23 -44.21
C GLY A 517 -10.36 -20.81 -43.89
N GLY A 518 -11.35 -20.58 -43.02
CA GLY A 518 -11.70 -19.22 -42.65
C GLY A 518 -13.07 -19.08 -41.98
N SER A 519 -13.60 -17.87 -42.04
CA SER A 519 -14.86 -17.53 -41.39
C SER A 519 -16.05 -18.30 -41.99
N VAL A 520 -17.10 -18.55 -41.19
CA VAL A 520 -18.34 -19.18 -41.63
C VAL A 520 -18.91 -18.49 -42.88
N LYS A 521 -18.90 -17.16 -42.90
CA LYS A 521 -19.42 -16.37 -44.04
C LYS A 521 -18.62 -16.62 -45.32
N PHE A 522 -17.31 -16.67 -45.22
CA PHE A 522 -16.44 -16.89 -46.37
C PHE A 522 -16.60 -18.30 -46.92
N ILE A 523 -16.50 -19.33 -46.08
CA ILE A 523 -16.57 -20.72 -46.52
C ILE A 523 -17.94 -21.08 -47.04
N SER A 524 -19.05 -20.54 -46.46
CA SER A 524 -20.40 -20.71 -46.98
C SER A 524 -20.62 -20.17 -48.40
N SER A 525 -19.75 -19.27 -48.88
CA SER A 525 -19.77 -18.78 -50.25
C SER A 525 -18.95 -19.66 -51.22
N GLN A 526 -18.13 -20.57 -50.68
CA GLN A 526 -17.21 -21.40 -51.49
C GLN A 526 -17.56 -22.88 -51.52
N ALA A 527 -18.33 -23.36 -50.57
CA ALA A 527 -18.73 -24.76 -50.45
C ALA A 527 -20.19 -24.88 -49.98
N ASP A 528 -20.87 -25.98 -50.36
CA ASP A 528 -22.19 -26.28 -49.85
C ASP A 528 -22.10 -26.89 -48.44
N ILE A 529 -22.70 -26.19 -47.47
CA ILE A 529 -22.64 -26.55 -46.05
C ILE A 529 -24.04 -26.92 -45.60
N SER A 530 -24.18 -28.09 -44.96
CA SER A 530 -25.46 -28.53 -44.43
C SER A 530 -26.02 -27.55 -43.40
N GLU A 531 -27.34 -27.39 -43.37
CA GLU A 531 -28.05 -26.52 -42.41
C GLU A 531 -27.75 -26.93 -40.93
N GLU A 532 -27.50 -28.23 -40.71
CA GLU A 532 -27.07 -28.72 -39.38
C GLU A 532 -25.73 -28.15 -38.95
N MET A 533 -24.74 -28.13 -39.86
CA MET A 533 -23.41 -27.61 -39.55
C MET A 533 -23.40 -26.10 -39.41
N LYS A 534 -24.22 -25.36 -40.14
CA LYS A 534 -24.40 -23.92 -39.91
C LYS A 534 -24.97 -23.64 -38.53
N LYS A 535 -26.03 -24.34 -38.13
CA LYS A 535 -26.63 -24.23 -36.79
C LYS A 535 -25.63 -24.57 -35.68
N LYS A 536 -24.83 -25.64 -35.86
CA LYS A 536 -23.75 -25.98 -34.88
C LYS A 536 -22.72 -24.85 -34.79
N SER A 537 -22.32 -24.26 -35.91
CA SER A 537 -21.38 -23.15 -35.90
C SER A 537 -21.96 -21.88 -35.27
N GLU A 538 -23.23 -21.59 -35.49
CA GLU A 538 -23.94 -20.49 -34.82
C GLU A 538 -24.04 -20.71 -33.31
N ALA A 539 -24.34 -21.94 -32.88
CA ALA A 539 -24.36 -22.28 -31.45
C ALA A 539 -22.98 -22.10 -30.79
N LEU A 540 -21.92 -22.55 -31.47
CA LEU A 540 -20.54 -22.31 -30.97
C LEU A 540 -20.22 -20.81 -30.88
N ALA A 541 -20.65 -20.01 -31.84
CA ALA A 541 -20.49 -18.56 -31.81
C ALA A 541 -21.29 -17.92 -30.67
N GLU A 542 -22.49 -18.41 -30.37
CA GLU A 542 -23.32 -17.98 -29.23
C GLU A 542 -22.70 -18.36 -27.87
N GLU A 543 -21.88 -19.42 -27.82
CA GLU A 543 -21.07 -19.80 -26.67
C GLU A 543 -19.79 -18.94 -26.50
N GLY A 544 -19.54 -18.00 -27.41
CA GLY A 544 -18.37 -17.13 -27.37
C GLY A 544 -17.11 -17.69 -28.03
N LYS A 545 -17.27 -18.78 -28.78
CA LYS A 545 -16.18 -19.43 -29.53
C LYS A 545 -16.10 -18.87 -30.96
N THR A 546 -14.94 -18.99 -31.58
CA THR A 546 -14.72 -18.59 -32.97
C THR A 546 -14.68 -19.84 -33.86
N PRO A 547 -15.75 -20.15 -34.59
CA PRO A 547 -15.78 -21.30 -35.50
C PRO A 547 -14.97 -20.98 -36.76
N LEU A 548 -13.95 -21.77 -37.02
CA LEU A 548 -13.18 -21.80 -38.26
C LEU A 548 -13.67 -22.97 -39.13
N MET A 549 -14.05 -22.70 -40.37
CA MET A 549 -14.49 -23.72 -41.29
C MET A 549 -13.40 -24.08 -42.29
N PHE A 550 -13.33 -25.34 -42.67
CA PHE A 550 -12.30 -25.86 -43.58
C PHE A 550 -12.93 -26.63 -44.75
N THR A 551 -12.30 -26.50 -45.92
CA THR A 551 -12.66 -27.26 -47.13
C THR A 551 -11.45 -27.86 -47.79
N CYS A 552 -11.66 -28.97 -48.53
CA CYS A 552 -10.66 -29.63 -49.33
C CYS A 552 -11.26 -29.87 -50.71
N ASP A 553 -10.65 -29.27 -51.72
CA ASP A 553 -11.04 -29.37 -53.12
C ASP A 553 -12.54 -29.05 -53.37
N GLY A 554 -13.04 -28.03 -52.69
CA GLY A 554 -14.42 -27.57 -52.69
C GLY A 554 -15.42 -28.36 -51.85
N ALA A 555 -14.99 -29.51 -51.28
CA ALA A 555 -15.80 -30.26 -50.35
C ALA A 555 -15.63 -29.72 -48.89
N PHE A 556 -16.74 -29.56 -48.17
CA PHE A 556 -16.69 -29.14 -46.77
C PHE A 556 -16.08 -30.24 -45.88
N ALA A 557 -15.04 -29.92 -45.13
CA ALA A 557 -14.30 -30.87 -44.28
C ALA A 557 -14.71 -30.83 -42.80
N GLY A 558 -15.15 -29.67 -42.31
CA GLY A 558 -15.59 -29.52 -40.91
C GLY A 558 -15.35 -28.18 -40.29
N VAL A 559 -15.61 -28.08 -38.99
CA VAL A 559 -15.45 -26.89 -38.16
C VAL A 559 -14.49 -27.16 -37.02
N ILE A 560 -13.59 -26.23 -36.78
CA ILE A 560 -12.75 -26.18 -35.57
C ILE A 560 -13.08 -24.89 -34.82
N ALA A 561 -13.53 -25.00 -33.59
CA ALA A 561 -13.82 -23.83 -32.78
C ALA A 561 -12.60 -23.50 -31.89
N VAL A 562 -12.26 -22.22 -31.91
CA VAL A 562 -11.17 -21.69 -31.09
C VAL A 562 -11.72 -20.64 -30.14
N ALA A 563 -11.35 -20.67 -28.89
CA ALA A 563 -11.74 -19.68 -27.90
C ALA A 563 -10.60 -19.35 -26.93
N ASP A 564 -10.62 -18.13 -26.43
CA ASP A 564 -9.82 -17.73 -25.29
C ASP A 564 -10.53 -18.22 -24.01
N VAL A 565 -9.95 -19.21 -23.37
CA VAL A 565 -10.57 -19.98 -22.29
C VAL A 565 -10.52 -19.18 -20.98
N ILE A 566 -11.63 -19.18 -20.24
CA ILE A 566 -11.71 -18.57 -18.89
C ILE A 566 -10.74 -19.31 -17.96
N LYS A 567 -9.96 -18.55 -17.15
CA LYS A 567 -9.12 -19.13 -16.10
C LYS A 567 -9.97 -19.85 -15.07
N GLU A 568 -9.49 -20.97 -14.56
CA GLU A 568 -10.24 -21.80 -13.61
C GLU A 568 -10.65 -21.05 -12.33
N ASP A 569 -9.81 -20.12 -11.87
CA ASP A 569 -10.04 -19.33 -10.66
C ASP A 569 -10.95 -18.10 -10.89
N SER A 570 -11.17 -17.67 -12.14
CA SER A 570 -11.93 -16.44 -12.45
C SER A 570 -13.37 -16.44 -11.92
N PRO A 571 -14.18 -17.51 -12.08
CA PRO A 571 -15.54 -17.51 -11.53
C PRO A 571 -15.57 -17.48 -10.00
N GLN A 572 -14.58 -18.07 -9.33
CA GLN A 572 -14.45 -18.00 -7.87
C GLN A 572 -14.07 -16.59 -7.45
N ALA A 573 -13.06 -15.98 -8.07
CA ALA A 573 -12.61 -14.63 -7.79
C ALA A 573 -13.73 -13.59 -7.92
N VAL A 574 -14.53 -13.69 -8.98
CA VAL A 574 -15.70 -12.84 -9.20
C VAL A 574 -16.73 -13.01 -8.09
N ARG A 575 -17.04 -14.26 -7.68
CA ARG A 575 -17.95 -14.52 -6.55
C ARG A 575 -17.43 -13.91 -5.24
N GLU A 576 -16.12 -14.02 -4.95
CA GLU A 576 -15.51 -13.45 -3.75
C GLU A 576 -15.60 -11.91 -3.75
N LEU A 577 -15.31 -11.24 -4.87
CA LEU A 577 -15.48 -9.80 -5.03
C LEU A 577 -16.93 -9.35 -4.74
N LYS A 578 -17.91 -10.05 -5.32
CA LYS A 578 -19.36 -9.79 -5.08
C LYS A 578 -19.73 -10.00 -3.61
N ASN A 579 -19.20 -11.04 -2.96
CA ASN A 579 -19.42 -11.30 -1.55
C ASN A 579 -18.84 -10.19 -0.66
N MET A 580 -17.74 -9.56 -1.09
CA MET A 580 -17.17 -8.38 -0.43
C MET A 580 -17.99 -7.10 -0.66
N GLY A 581 -19.04 -7.13 -1.51
CA GLY A 581 -19.83 -5.97 -1.88
C GLY A 581 -19.19 -5.10 -2.95
N VAL A 582 -18.31 -5.66 -3.77
CA VAL A 582 -17.69 -5.01 -4.92
C VAL A 582 -18.50 -5.39 -6.17
N ARG A 583 -18.95 -4.40 -6.95
CA ARG A 583 -19.58 -4.61 -8.25
C ARG A 583 -18.51 -4.96 -9.26
N VAL A 584 -18.71 -6.02 -10.04
CA VAL A 584 -17.74 -6.51 -11.01
C VAL A 584 -18.23 -6.23 -12.42
N VAL A 585 -17.44 -5.48 -13.18
CA VAL A 585 -17.73 -5.06 -14.57
C VAL A 585 -16.65 -5.61 -15.48
N MET A 586 -17.02 -6.32 -16.52
CA MET A 586 -16.09 -6.78 -17.56
C MET A 586 -16.02 -5.79 -18.71
N LEU A 587 -14.79 -5.44 -19.12
CA LEU A 587 -14.53 -4.61 -20.30
C LEU A 587 -13.92 -5.48 -21.41
N THR A 588 -14.38 -5.31 -22.65
CA THR A 588 -13.82 -6.05 -23.79
C THR A 588 -14.06 -5.33 -25.11
N GLY A 589 -13.14 -5.50 -26.06
CA GLY A 589 -13.30 -5.09 -27.44
C GLY A 589 -14.17 -6.03 -28.28
N ASP A 590 -14.54 -7.19 -27.73
CA ASP A 590 -15.35 -8.19 -28.45
C ASP A 590 -16.76 -7.68 -28.77
N ASN A 591 -17.42 -8.39 -29.67
CA ASN A 591 -18.82 -8.16 -29.94
C ASN A 591 -19.71 -8.54 -28.73
N GLU A 592 -20.92 -7.97 -28.71
CA GLU A 592 -21.84 -8.09 -27.58
C GLU A 592 -22.22 -9.54 -27.24
N LYS A 593 -22.38 -10.43 -28.24
CA LYS A 593 -22.75 -11.83 -28.04
C LYS A 593 -21.67 -12.63 -27.34
N THR A 594 -20.45 -12.56 -27.88
CA THR A 594 -19.26 -13.21 -27.28
C THR A 594 -18.99 -12.68 -25.87
N ALA A 595 -19.01 -11.34 -25.68
CA ALA A 595 -18.81 -10.71 -24.41
C ALA A 595 -19.86 -11.15 -23.36
N ALA A 596 -21.13 -11.20 -23.74
CA ALA A 596 -22.21 -11.65 -22.87
C ALA A 596 -22.04 -13.12 -22.44
N ALA A 597 -21.58 -14.00 -23.36
CA ALA A 597 -21.34 -15.43 -23.07
C ALA A 597 -20.25 -15.59 -22.00
N ILE A 598 -19.10 -14.93 -22.20
CA ILE A 598 -17.97 -14.97 -21.25
C ILE A 598 -18.35 -14.32 -19.91
N GLY A 599 -19.09 -13.20 -19.95
CA GLY A 599 -19.56 -12.52 -18.75
C GLY A 599 -20.48 -13.40 -17.89
N ARG A 600 -21.37 -14.16 -18.51
CA ARG A 600 -22.23 -15.14 -17.82
C ARG A 600 -21.41 -16.28 -17.20
N GLN A 601 -20.45 -16.82 -17.91
CA GLN A 601 -19.57 -17.89 -17.42
C GLN A 601 -18.71 -17.42 -16.24
N ALA A 602 -18.14 -16.21 -16.33
CA ALA A 602 -17.37 -15.60 -15.26
C ALA A 602 -18.23 -15.12 -14.07
N GLY A 603 -19.54 -14.88 -14.30
CA GLY A 603 -20.51 -14.45 -13.29
C GLY A 603 -20.41 -12.98 -12.92
N VAL A 604 -19.92 -12.10 -13.82
CA VAL A 604 -19.83 -10.65 -13.60
C VAL A 604 -21.21 -10.00 -13.49
N ASP A 605 -21.28 -8.79 -12.90
CA ASP A 605 -22.54 -8.06 -12.75
C ASP A 605 -22.93 -7.32 -14.03
N GLU A 606 -21.94 -6.88 -14.81
CA GLU A 606 -22.16 -6.07 -16.00
C GLU A 606 -21.06 -6.36 -17.03
N VAL A 607 -21.43 -6.25 -18.30
CA VAL A 607 -20.52 -6.42 -19.45
C VAL A 607 -20.59 -5.17 -20.32
N ILE A 608 -19.46 -4.56 -20.61
CA ILE A 608 -19.34 -3.44 -21.55
C ILE A 608 -18.49 -3.93 -22.73
N ALA A 609 -19.18 -4.24 -23.82
CA ALA A 609 -18.61 -4.78 -25.05
C ALA A 609 -18.25 -3.69 -26.06
N GLY A 610 -17.43 -4.05 -27.07
CA GLY A 610 -17.06 -3.15 -28.16
C GLY A 610 -16.21 -1.95 -27.76
N VAL A 611 -15.50 -2.04 -26.64
CA VAL A 611 -14.65 -0.98 -26.10
C VAL A 611 -13.26 -1.07 -26.72
N LEU A 612 -12.93 -0.15 -27.61
CA LEU A 612 -11.58 -0.02 -28.15
C LEU A 612 -10.56 0.37 -27.04
N PRO A 613 -9.28 0.09 -27.21
CA PRO A 613 -8.25 0.40 -26.20
C PRO A 613 -8.33 1.85 -25.70
N ASP A 614 -8.42 2.83 -26.58
CA ASP A 614 -8.53 4.25 -26.23
C ASP A 614 -9.86 4.61 -25.52
N GLY A 615 -10.90 3.78 -25.70
CA GLY A 615 -12.20 3.96 -25.06
C GLY A 615 -12.25 3.48 -23.61
N LYS A 616 -11.36 2.58 -23.19
CA LYS A 616 -11.37 1.99 -21.82
C LYS A 616 -11.23 3.07 -20.76
N GLU A 617 -10.35 4.05 -20.96
CA GLU A 617 -10.16 5.18 -20.03
C GLU A 617 -11.47 5.94 -19.79
N SER A 618 -12.22 6.22 -20.84
CA SER A 618 -13.48 6.96 -20.76
C SER A 618 -14.56 6.18 -19.99
N VAL A 619 -14.58 4.86 -20.11
CA VAL A 619 -15.48 3.98 -19.34
C VAL A 619 -15.10 4.01 -17.87
N ILE A 620 -13.81 3.88 -17.53
CA ILE A 620 -13.33 3.97 -16.15
C ILE A 620 -13.73 5.31 -15.52
N ARG A 621 -13.57 6.43 -16.26
CA ARG A 621 -13.98 7.77 -15.80
C ARG A 621 -15.47 7.85 -15.46
N LYS A 622 -16.34 7.18 -16.24
CA LYS A 622 -17.78 7.10 -15.94
C LYS A 622 -18.04 6.29 -14.67
N LEU A 623 -17.42 5.12 -14.55
CA LEU A 623 -17.55 4.25 -13.35
C LEU A 623 -17.09 4.93 -12.07
N MET A 624 -16.07 5.81 -12.12
CA MET A 624 -15.59 6.59 -10.97
C MET A 624 -16.64 7.55 -10.38
N ASN A 625 -17.65 7.95 -11.15
CA ASN A 625 -18.76 8.73 -10.62
C ASN A 625 -19.67 7.90 -9.70
N GLU A 626 -19.68 6.58 -9.87
CA GLU A 626 -20.53 5.66 -9.13
C GLU A 626 -19.85 5.10 -7.87
N GLY A 627 -18.51 5.08 -7.83
CA GLY A 627 -17.78 4.59 -6.66
C GLY A 627 -16.27 4.64 -6.83
N LYS A 628 -15.57 3.96 -5.91
CA LYS A 628 -14.12 3.78 -6.00
C LYS A 628 -13.81 2.60 -6.92
N VAL A 629 -13.12 2.88 -8.02
CA VAL A 629 -12.88 1.93 -9.11
C VAL A 629 -11.47 1.35 -9.04
N ALA A 630 -11.38 0.01 -9.05
CA ALA A 630 -10.18 -0.70 -9.42
C ALA A 630 -10.28 -1.13 -10.89
N MET A 631 -9.24 -0.88 -11.69
CA MET A 631 -9.07 -1.47 -13.02
C MET A 631 -8.05 -2.59 -12.95
N VAL A 632 -8.38 -3.76 -13.48
CA VAL A 632 -7.48 -4.91 -13.56
C VAL A 632 -7.22 -5.23 -15.02
N GLY A 633 -5.95 -5.31 -15.40
CA GLY A 633 -5.52 -5.63 -16.77
C GLY A 633 -4.10 -6.20 -16.78
N ASP A 634 -3.69 -6.78 -17.90
CA ASP A 634 -2.41 -7.47 -18.07
C ASP A 634 -1.46 -6.75 -19.04
N GLY A 635 -1.97 -5.83 -19.85
CA GLY A 635 -1.31 -5.38 -21.04
C GLY A 635 -1.03 -3.90 -21.17
N ILE A 636 -0.23 -3.60 -22.19
CA ILE A 636 0.10 -2.24 -22.65
C ILE A 636 -1.18 -1.47 -23.03
N ASN A 637 -2.18 -2.16 -23.57
CA ASN A 637 -3.45 -1.58 -24.00
C ASN A 637 -4.31 -1.04 -22.84
N ASP A 638 -4.06 -1.52 -21.62
CA ASP A 638 -4.80 -1.14 -20.43
C ASP A 638 -4.12 -0.02 -19.63
N ALA A 639 -2.87 0.33 -19.93
CA ALA A 639 -2.10 1.30 -19.18
C ALA A 639 -2.82 2.66 -18.98
N PRO A 640 -3.51 3.24 -19.99
CA PRO A 640 -4.28 4.47 -19.77
C PRO A 640 -5.44 4.28 -18.79
N ALA A 641 -6.12 3.12 -18.83
CA ALA A 641 -7.24 2.79 -17.95
C ALA A 641 -6.77 2.47 -16.53
N LEU A 642 -5.63 1.75 -16.38
CA LEU A 642 -4.96 1.47 -15.10
C LEU A 642 -4.57 2.77 -14.39
N THR A 643 -3.91 3.68 -15.11
CA THR A 643 -3.49 4.98 -14.56
C THR A 643 -4.69 5.87 -14.20
N ARG A 644 -5.80 5.76 -14.94
CA ARG A 644 -7.00 6.58 -14.71
C ARG A 644 -7.81 6.13 -13.51
N ALA A 645 -7.87 4.86 -13.22
CA ALA A 645 -8.63 4.30 -12.11
C ALA A 645 -8.19 4.86 -10.75
N ASP A 646 -9.04 4.74 -9.71
CA ASP A 646 -8.61 5.03 -8.33
C ASP A 646 -7.49 4.07 -7.88
N ILE A 647 -7.49 2.84 -8.42
CA ILE A 647 -6.46 1.83 -8.24
C ILE A 647 -6.29 1.06 -9.55
N GLY A 648 -5.09 1.09 -10.12
CA GLY A 648 -4.68 0.20 -11.20
C GLY A 648 -4.06 -1.07 -10.64
N ILE A 649 -4.49 -2.24 -11.13
CA ILE A 649 -3.97 -3.55 -10.73
C ILE A 649 -3.47 -4.27 -11.98
N ALA A 650 -2.16 -4.47 -12.08
CA ALA A 650 -1.56 -5.29 -13.13
C ALA A 650 -1.56 -6.76 -12.70
N ILE A 651 -2.01 -7.66 -13.58
CA ILE A 651 -2.08 -9.10 -13.32
C ILE A 651 -1.04 -9.86 -14.17
N GLY A 652 -0.35 -10.82 -13.53
CA GLY A 652 0.76 -11.54 -14.15
C GLY A 652 2.05 -10.71 -14.11
N ALA A 653 3.19 -11.33 -14.39
CA ALA A 653 4.47 -10.63 -14.60
C ALA A 653 4.44 -9.84 -15.92
N GLY A 654 3.42 -9.00 -16.09
CA GLY A 654 3.08 -8.27 -17.30
C GLY A 654 4.23 -7.42 -17.83
N THR A 655 3.99 -6.77 -18.94
CA THR A 655 4.96 -5.86 -19.56
C THR A 655 5.39 -4.77 -18.58
N ASP A 656 6.63 -4.33 -18.67
CA ASP A 656 7.18 -3.26 -17.82
C ASP A 656 6.26 -2.02 -17.83
N VAL A 657 5.56 -1.75 -18.95
CA VAL A 657 4.59 -0.65 -19.09
C VAL A 657 3.35 -0.82 -18.21
N ALA A 658 2.80 -2.04 -18.11
CA ALA A 658 1.65 -2.30 -17.23
C ALA A 658 2.06 -2.22 -15.76
N ILE A 659 3.26 -2.74 -15.44
CA ILE A 659 3.84 -2.62 -14.11
C ILE A 659 3.99 -1.14 -13.75
N ASP A 660 4.49 -0.29 -14.64
CA ASP A 660 4.68 1.13 -14.37
C ASP A 660 3.36 1.89 -14.19
N ALA A 661 2.33 1.54 -14.94
CA ALA A 661 1.01 2.19 -14.89
C ALA A 661 0.16 1.80 -13.67
N ALA A 662 0.40 0.63 -13.08
CA ALA A 662 -0.42 0.09 -12.00
C ALA A 662 0.02 0.58 -10.62
N ASP A 663 -0.90 0.61 -9.66
CA ASP A 663 -0.68 0.84 -8.23
C ASP A 663 -0.36 -0.45 -7.46
N VAL A 664 -0.90 -1.57 -7.95
CA VAL A 664 -0.74 -2.90 -7.39
C VAL A 664 -0.31 -3.84 -8.49
N VAL A 665 0.71 -4.65 -8.23
CA VAL A 665 1.20 -5.66 -9.17
C VAL A 665 0.97 -7.04 -8.56
N LEU A 666 0.25 -7.90 -9.29
CA LEU A 666 0.05 -9.30 -8.96
C LEU A 666 1.06 -10.12 -9.76
N MET A 667 2.01 -10.74 -9.07
CA MET A 667 3.10 -11.51 -9.71
C MET A 667 2.58 -12.77 -10.39
N LYS A 668 1.45 -13.31 -9.92
CA LYS A 668 0.78 -14.46 -10.51
C LYS A 668 -0.29 -14.02 -11.49
N SER A 669 -0.49 -14.81 -12.53
CA SER A 669 -1.59 -14.58 -13.49
C SER A 669 -2.91 -15.19 -12.98
N ARG A 670 -3.24 -14.96 -11.69
CA ARG A 670 -4.45 -15.47 -11.03
C ARG A 670 -5.40 -14.34 -10.66
N LEU A 671 -6.64 -14.44 -11.11
CA LEU A 671 -7.65 -13.45 -10.77
C LEU A 671 -8.01 -13.49 -9.27
N SER A 672 -7.86 -14.63 -8.60
CA SER A 672 -8.08 -14.82 -7.16
C SER A 672 -7.16 -13.96 -6.27
N ASP A 673 -6.05 -13.46 -6.78
CA ASP A 673 -5.19 -12.53 -6.05
C ASP A 673 -5.77 -11.11 -5.96
N VAL A 674 -6.74 -10.74 -6.82
CA VAL A 674 -7.45 -9.45 -6.73
C VAL A 674 -8.31 -9.37 -5.45
N PRO A 675 -9.24 -10.31 -5.17
CA PRO A 675 -9.94 -10.31 -3.89
C PRO A 675 -8.99 -10.47 -2.70
N ALA A 676 -7.89 -11.22 -2.82
CA ALA A 676 -6.87 -11.34 -1.78
C ALA A 676 -6.19 -10.00 -1.46
N ALA A 677 -5.85 -9.20 -2.48
CA ALA A 677 -5.29 -7.85 -2.31
C ALA A 677 -6.26 -6.90 -1.59
N ILE A 678 -7.54 -6.92 -1.99
CA ILE A 678 -8.60 -6.12 -1.33
C ILE A 678 -8.78 -6.56 0.13
N ARG A 679 -8.77 -7.87 0.40
CA ARG A 679 -8.92 -8.45 1.75
C ARG A 679 -7.76 -8.04 2.65
N LEU A 680 -6.52 -8.14 2.16
CA LEU A 680 -5.33 -7.71 2.88
C LEU A 680 -5.37 -6.21 3.21
N SER A 681 -5.71 -5.39 2.23
CA SER A 681 -5.86 -3.94 2.42
C SER A 681 -6.92 -3.62 3.48
N ARG A 682 -8.09 -4.26 3.43
CA ARG A 682 -9.15 -4.10 4.44
C ARG A 682 -8.71 -4.53 5.83
N ALA A 683 -7.91 -5.59 5.93
CA ALA A 683 -7.33 -6.03 7.20
C ALA A 683 -6.33 -5.02 7.76
N ALA A 684 -5.44 -4.49 6.90
CA ALA A 684 -4.50 -3.44 7.26
C ALA A 684 -5.21 -2.16 7.71
N LEU A 685 -6.22 -1.70 6.96
CA LEU A 685 -7.04 -0.54 7.35
C LEU A 685 -7.74 -0.73 8.70
N ARG A 686 -8.33 -1.89 8.93
CA ARG A 686 -8.96 -2.21 10.22
C ARG A 686 -7.95 -2.15 11.36
N ASN A 687 -6.76 -2.68 11.15
CA ASN A 687 -5.65 -2.64 12.11
C ASN A 687 -5.23 -1.20 12.40
N ILE A 688 -5.07 -0.37 11.36
CA ILE A 688 -4.76 1.06 11.50
C ILE A 688 -5.84 1.78 12.34
N HIS A 689 -7.12 1.57 12.02
CA HIS A 689 -8.21 2.19 12.77
C HIS A 689 -8.23 1.75 14.25
N GLN A 690 -7.98 0.47 14.53
CA GLN A 690 -7.86 -0.03 15.90
C GLN A 690 -6.69 0.64 16.64
N ASN A 691 -5.53 0.72 16.00
CA ASN A 691 -4.36 1.35 16.57
C ASN A 691 -4.59 2.84 16.87
N LEU A 692 -5.18 3.57 15.92
CA LEU A 692 -5.52 4.99 16.10
C LEU A 692 -6.57 5.18 17.21
N PHE A 693 -7.61 4.33 17.23
CA PHE A 693 -8.63 4.39 18.28
C PHE A 693 -8.01 4.24 19.68
N TRP A 694 -7.20 3.20 19.89
CA TRP A 694 -6.56 2.98 21.18
C TRP A 694 -5.55 4.07 21.54
N ALA A 695 -4.78 4.60 20.55
CA ALA A 695 -3.84 5.69 20.75
C ALA A 695 -4.52 7.00 21.22
N PHE A 696 -5.75 7.25 20.80
CA PHE A 696 -6.52 8.42 21.28
C PHE A 696 -7.27 8.12 22.57
N PHE A 697 -7.86 6.95 22.68
CA PHE A 697 -8.76 6.58 23.77
C PHE A 697 -8.07 6.62 25.13
N TYR A 698 -6.85 6.06 25.23
CA TYR A 698 -6.12 6.07 26.48
C TYR A 698 -5.71 7.49 26.91
N ASN A 699 -5.36 8.37 25.95
CA ASN A 699 -5.07 9.78 26.24
C ASN A 699 -6.32 10.54 26.69
N ALA A 700 -7.47 10.29 26.07
CA ALA A 700 -8.74 10.93 26.44
C ALA A 700 -9.15 10.62 27.88
N ILE A 701 -8.83 9.42 28.38
CA ILE A 701 -9.08 9.04 29.79
C ILE A 701 -7.92 9.46 30.69
N GLY A 702 -6.70 9.25 30.22
CA GLY A 702 -5.49 9.45 31.02
C GLY A 702 -5.21 10.90 31.35
N ILE A 703 -5.44 11.84 30.42
CA ILE A 703 -5.18 13.27 30.66
C ILE A 703 -6.05 13.84 31.79
N PRO A 704 -7.39 13.66 31.82
CA PRO A 704 -8.21 14.10 32.94
C PRO A 704 -7.82 13.44 34.26
N LEU A 705 -7.47 12.16 34.25
CA LEU A 705 -7.01 11.45 35.44
C LEU A 705 -5.68 12.02 35.97
N ALA A 706 -4.73 12.27 35.08
CA ALA A 706 -3.43 12.89 35.41
C ALA A 706 -3.58 14.33 35.91
N ALA A 707 -4.50 15.09 35.30
CA ALA A 707 -4.83 16.46 35.75
C ALA A 707 -5.49 16.48 37.12
N GLY A 708 -5.95 15.32 37.64
CA GLY A 708 -6.56 15.22 38.95
C GLY A 708 -8.04 15.62 39.01
N VAL A 709 -8.76 15.61 37.86
CA VAL A 709 -10.21 15.96 37.79
C VAL A 709 -11.04 15.12 38.76
N TRP A 710 -10.64 13.89 39.02
CA TRP A 710 -11.35 12.95 39.89
C TRP A 710 -10.92 12.98 41.36
N ILE A 711 -9.91 13.77 41.74
CA ILE A 711 -9.42 13.87 43.11
C ILE A 711 -10.49 14.39 44.04
N PRO A 712 -11.26 15.45 43.72
CA PRO A 712 -12.27 15.97 44.63
C PRO A 712 -13.44 15.00 44.89
N LEU A 713 -13.71 14.07 43.91
CA LEU A 713 -14.88 13.16 44.01
C LEU A 713 -14.46 11.77 44.54
N PHE A 714 -13.30 11.23 44.11
CA PHE A 714 -12.91 9.84 44.38
C PHE A 714 -11.57 9.71 45.06
N HIS A 715 -10.84 10.79 45.30
CA HIS A 715 -9.46 10.82 45.79
C HIS A 715 -8.45 10.01 44.89
N TRP A 716 -8.82 9.80 43.61
CA TRP A 716 -7.97 9.09 42.67
C TRP A 716 -6.83 9.99 42.22
N GLN A 717 -5.60 9.59 42.55
CA GLN A 717 -4.40 10.28 42.15
C GLN A 717 -3.56 9.40 41.21
N LEU A 718 -3.18 9.95 40.08
CA LEU A 718 -2.22 9.28 39.18
C LEU A 718 -0.80 9.77 39.48
N ASN A 719 0.06 8.84 39.91
CA ASN A 719 1.48 9.14 40.06
C ASN A 719 2.15 9.24 38.66
N PRO A 720 3.06 10.20 38.43
CA PRO A 720 3.81 10.35 37.17
C PRO A 720 4.51 9.07 36.68
N MET A 721 4.94 8.20 37.60
CA MET A 721 5.57 6.92 37.26
C MET A 721 4.61 5.97 36.54
N PHE A 722 3.37 5.82 37.04
CA PHE A 722 2.35 4.99 36.37
C PHE A 722 1.94 5.58 35.02
N ALA A 723 1.92 6.91 34.90
CA ALA A 723 1.70 7.59 33.63
C ALA A 723 2.78 7.22 32.60
N ALA A 724 4.05 7.20 32.99
CA ALA A 724 5.16 6.81 32.12
C ALA A 724 5.11 5.32 31.72
N ALA A 725 4.74 4.45 32.65
CA ALA A 725 4.56 3.02 32.37
C ALA A 725 3.42 2.76 31.37
N ALA A 726 2.27 3.39 31.55
CA ALA A 726 1.11 3.28 30.66
C ALA A 726 1.44 3.76 29.25
N MET A 727 2.16 4.87 29.14
CA MET A 727 2.63 5.40 27.84
C MET A 727 3.54 4.40 27.12
N SER A 728 4.50 3.81 27.82
CA SER A 728 5.44 2.83 27.23
C SER A 728 4.71 1.58 26.75
N LEU A 729 3.72 1.10 27.50
CA LEU A 729 2.91 -0.07 27.16
C LEU A 729 2.01 0.20 25.96
N SER A 730 1.48 1.41 25.79
CA SER A 730 0.64 1.81 24.65
C SER A 730 1.36 1.60 23.31
N SER A 731 2.60 2.07 23.17
CA SER A 731 3.39 1.88 21.96
C SER A 731 3.66 0.39 21.66
N PHE A 732 3.94 -0.40 22.70
CA PHE A 732 4.11 -1.85 22.55
C PHE A 732 2.84 -2.54 22.05
N CYS A 733 1.66 -2.19 22.58
CA CYS A 733 0.38 -2.74 22.17
C CYS A 733 0.07 -2.44 20.69
N VAL A 734 0.33 -1.21 20.22
CA VAL A 734 0.12 -0.82 18.82
C VAL A 734 0.95 -1.68 17.88
N VAL A 735 2.24 -1.86 18.17
CA VAL A 735 3.11 -2.67 17.31
C VAL A 735 2.72 -4.15 17.34
N THR A 736 2.42 -4.68 18.53
CA THR A 736 1.97 -6.08 18.67
C THR A 736 0.67 -6.32 17.91
N ASN A 737 -0.28 -5.37 17.93
CA ASN A 737 -1.49 -5.47 17.14
C ASN A 737 -1.20 -5.46 15.64
N ALA A 738 -0.26 -4.63 15.16
CA ALA A 738 0.13 -4.62 13.76
C ALA A 738 0.80 -5.93 13.32
N LEU A 739 1.64 -6.53 14.16
CA LEU A 739 2.27 -7.81 13.87
C LEU A 739 1.28 -8.97 13.75
N ARG A 740 0.05 -8.84 14.27
CA ARG A 740 -1.02 -9.84 14.09
C ARG A 740 -1.41 -10.01 12.62
N LEU A 741 -1.14 -9.01 11.77
CA LEU A 741 -1.37 -9.14 10.32
C LEU A 741 -0.52 -10.26 9.69
N ASN A 742 0.63 -10.63 10.26
CA ASN A 742 1.44 -11.76 9.78
C ASN A 742 0.74 -13.11 9.89
N PHE A 743 -0.30 -13.23 10.71
CA PHE A 743 -1.09 -14.44 10.90
C PHE A 743 -2.43 -14.37 10.15
N PHE A 744 -2.62 -13.36 9.31
CA PHE A 744 -3.85 -13.18 8.55
C PHE A 744 -3.78 -13.97 7.25
N ASP A 745 -4.73 -14.89 7.06
CA ASP A 745 -4.88 -15.62 5.81
C ASP A 745 -5.65 -14.76 4.79
N ILE A 746 -4.96 -14.36 3.73
CA ILE A 746 -5.50 -13.48 2.68
C ILE A 746 -6.40 -14.22 1.69
N HIS A 747 -6.28 -15.55 1.60
CA HIS A 747 -7.09 -16.38 0.69
C HIS A 747 -8.35 -16.93 1.34
N ASN A 748 -8.52 -16.77 2.65
CA ASN A 748 -9.71 -17.23 3.37
C ASN A 748 -10.87 -16.22 3.20
N ALA A 749 -11.88 -16.62 2.41
CA ALA A 749 -13.07 -15.83 2.12
C ALA A 749 -14.17 -15.88 3.22
N ASP A 750 -14.10 -16.79 4.19
CA ASP A 750 -15.16 -17.02 5.18
C ASP A 750 -15.49 -15.80 6.04
N LYS A 751 -14.52 -14.90 6.19
CA LYS A 751 -14.62 -13.69 7.03
C LYS A 751 -14.90 -12.42 6.24
N ASP A 752 -15.20 -12.54 4.96
CA ASP A 752 -15.48 -11.38 4.12
C ASP A 752 -16.75 -10.66 4.58
N LYS A 753 -16.65 -9.35 4.73
CA LYS A 753 -17.77 -8.48 5.09
C LYS A 753 -18.07 -7.55 3.93
N LYS A 754 -19.34 -7.47 3.53
CA LYS A 754 -19.79 -6.44 2.60
C LYS A 754 -19.44 -5.07 3.16
N ILE A 755 -18.83 -4.21 2.36
CA ILE A 755 -18.75 -2.79 2.69
C ILE A 755 -20.20 -2.31 2.78
N LYS A 756 -20.60 -1.76 3.92
CA LYS A 756 -21.79 -0.90 3.96
C LYS A 756 -21.48 0.22 2.98
N GLN A 757 -22.03 0.15 1.78
CA GLN A 757 -22.09 1.32 0.92
C GLN A 757 -22.66 2.41 1.83
N SER A 758 -21.86 3.41 2.14
CA SER A 758 -22.41 4.66 2.58
C SER A 758 -23.42 4.99 1.48
N LYS A 759 -24.71 4.87 1.78
CA LYS A 759 -25.71 5.53 0.97
C LYS A 759 -25.18 6.96 0.92
N LYS A 760 -24.49 7.33 -0.18
CA LYS A 760 -24.48 8.72 -0.59
C LYS A 760 -25.96 9.03 -0.44
N LYS A 761 -26.34 9.86 0.53
CA LYS A 761 -27.64 10.51 0.47
C LYS A 761 -27.74 10.89 -0.98
N GLU A 762 -28.61 10.23 -1.74
CA GLU A 762 -29.15 10.84 -2.92
C GLU A 762 -29.49 12.22 -2.40
N LYS A 763 -28.66 13.18 -2.70
CA LYS A 763 -29.12 14.54 -2.72
C LYS A 763 -30.30 14.39 -3.67
N ASN A 764 -31.52 14.53 -3.18
CA ASN A 764 -32.68 14.73 -3.99
C ASN A 764 -32.34 15.93 -4.87
N THR A 765 -31.64 15.67 -5.96
CA THR A 765 -31.43 16.62 -7.04
C THR A 765 -32.74 16.57 -7.80
N MET A 766 -33.68 17.42 -7.41
CA MET A 766 -34.83 17.69 -8.27
C MET A 766 -34.28 18.20 -9.59
N THR A 767 -34.50 17.49 -10.67
CA THR A 767 -34.26 17.99 -12.03
C THR A 767 -35.50 18.73 -12.47
N LYS A 768 -35.34 19.98 -12.90
CA LYS A 768 -36.41 20.77 -13.51
C LYS A 768 -36.01 21.13 -14.94
N THR A 769 -37.01 21.12 -15.83
CA THR A 769 -36.85 21.55 -17.22
C THR A 769 -37.62 22.85 -17.44
N ILE A 770 -36.89 23.91 -17.78
CA ILE A 770 -37.42 25.25 -18.03
C ILE A 770 -37.63 25.40 -19.55
N LYS A 771 -38.86 25.64 -19.99
CA LYS A 771 -39.19 25.93 -21.38
C LYS A 771 -39.03 27.43 -21.64
N ILE A 772 -38.14 27.76 -22.56
CA ILE A 772 -37.68 29.15 -22.79
C ILE A 772 -37.96 29.51 -24.29
N GLU A 773 -38.60 30.62 -24.51
CA GLU A 773 -38.82 31.21 -25.85
C GLU A 773 -37.94 32.45 -26.05
N GLY A 774 -37.44 32.61 -27.25
CA GLY A 774 -36.61 33.77 -27.64
C GLY A 774 -35.10 33.46 -27.76
N MET A 775 -34.65 32.23 -27.42
CA MET A 775 -33.26 31.82 -27.68
C MET A 775 -33.09 31.50 -29.17
N MET A 776 -32.14 32.15 -29.85
CA MET A 776 -31.94 31.97 -31.31
C MET A 776 -30.53 31.45 -31.69
N CYS A 777 -29.62 31.34 -30.77
CA CYS A 777 -28.23 30.93 -31.07
C CYS A 777 -27.47 30.49 -29.80
N GLY A 778 -26.31 29.88 -29.99
CA GLY A 778 -25.44 29.40 -28.86
C GLY A 778 -24.97 30.49 -27.90
N HIS A 779 -25.01 31.78 -28.29
CA HIS A 779 -24.72 32.89 -27.38
C HIS A 779 -25.85 33.09 -26.35
N CYS A 780 -27.09 32.88 -26.79
CA CYS A 780 -28.27 32.91 -25.95
C CYS A 780 -28.21 31.75 -24.90
N GLU A 781 -27.79 30.55 -25.34
CA GLU A 781 -27.59 29.42 -24.45
C GLU A 781 -26.57 29.72 -23.31
N ALA A 782 -25.43 30.32 -23.70
CA ALA A 782 -24.39 30.72 -22.76
C ALA A 782 -24.88 31.77 -21.75
N ALA A 783 -25.72 32.71 -22.19
CA ALA A 783 -26.28 33.75 -21.32
C ALA A 783 -27.28 33.16 -20.30
N VAL A 784 -28.18 32.28 -20.76
CA VAL A 784 -29.14 31.57 -19.91
C VAL A 784 -28.44 30.64 -18.94
N LYS A 785 -27.44 29.87 -19.42
CA LYS A 785 -26.61 29.01 -18.61
C LYS A 785 -25.92 29.75 -17.45
N LYS A 786 -25.28 30.87 -17.78
CA LYS A 786 -24.58 31.70 -16.78
C LYS A 786 -25.54 32.32 -15.76
N ALA A 787 -26.74 32.70 -16.19
CA ALA A 787 -27.76 33.25 -15.27
C ALA A 787 -28.28 32.20 -14.31
N LEU A 788 -28.53 31.00 -14.76
CA LEU A 788 -29.00 29.88 -13.92
C LEU A 788 -27.89 29.33 -13.00
N GLU A 789 -26.65 29.26 -13.47
CA GLU A 789 -25.49 28.84 -12.63
C GLU A 789 -25.12 29.87 -11.55
N ALA A 790 -25.55 31.11 -11.68
CA ALA A 790 -25.35 32.13 -10.65
C ALA A 790 -26.24 31.93 -9.42
N ILE A 791 -27.26 31.08 -9.50
CA ILE A 791 -28.16 30.76 -8.38
C ILE A 791 -27.53 29.66 -7.50
N ASP A 792 -27.32 29.93 -6.24
CA ASP A 792 -26.74 28.95 -5.29
C ASP A 792 -27.62 27.70 -5.19
N GLY A 793 -27.04 26.57 -5.55
CA GLY A 793 -27.71 25.27 -5.53
C GLY A 793 -28.27 24.80 -6.88
N VAL A 794 -28.10 25.55 -7.96
CA VAL A 794 -28.49 25.19 -9.32
C VAL A 794 -27.30 24.74 -10.11
N THR A 795 -27.40 23.59 -10.77
CA THR A 795 -26.44 23.09 -11.74
C THR A 795 -27.13 22.92 -13.10
N VAL A 796 -26.62 23.53 -14.12
CA VAL A 796 -27.22 23.47 -15.46
C VAL A 796 -26.68 22.24 -16.20
N ASN A 797 -27.58 21.33 -16.56
CA ASN A 797 -27.23 20.09 -17.28
C ASN A 797 -27.18 20.29 -18.80
N GLU A 798 -28.18 20.98 -19.35
CA GLU A 798 -28.30 21.23 -20.79
C GLU A 798 -29.05 22.54 -20.98
N VAL A 799 -28.60 23.37 -21.93
CA VAL A 799 -29.38 24.47 -22.51
C VAL A 799 -29.36 24.32 -24.03
N SER A 800 -30.50 24.30 -24.65
CA SER A 800 -30.62 24.13 -26.10
C SER A 800 -31.59 25.16 -26.69
N HIS A 801 -31.10 26.01 -27.58
CA HIS A 801 -31.91 26.98 -28.33
C HIS A 801 -32.77 26.28 -29.40
N GLU A 802 -32.29 25.14 -29.91
CA GLU A 802 -33.06 24.36 -30.93
C GLU A 802 -34.30 23.71 -30.29
N LYS A 803 -34.18 23.25 -29.04
CA LYS A 803 -35.25 22.62 -28.30
C LYS A 803 -36.07 23.63 -27.46
N GLY A 804 -35.57 24.83 -27.28
CA GLY A 804 -36.18 25.87 -26.45
C GLY A 804 -36.25 25.50 -24.98
N ILE A 805 -35.23 24.79 -24.45
CA ILE A 805 -35.23 24.28 -23.04
C ILE A 805 -33.91 24.56 -22.31
N ALA A 806 -34.02 24.66 -21.00
CA ALA A 806 -32.86 24.51 -20.07
C ALA A 806 -33.19 23.48 -19.01
N ALA A 807 -32.39 22.43 -18.92
CA ALA A 807 -32.46 21.41 -17.90
C ALA A 807 -31.50 21.73 -16.73
N VAL A 808 -32.03 21.81 -15.53
CA VAL A 808 -31.27 22.15 -14.32
C VAL A 808 -31.44 21.08 -13.25
N SER A 809 -30.37 20.83 -12.49
CA SER A 809 -30.40 20.00 -11.29
C SER A 809 -30.28 20.89 -10.06
N LEU A 810 -31.20 20.74 -9.11
CA LEU A 810 -31.30 21.53 -7.90
C LEU A 810 -30.75 20.74 -6.71
N SER A 811 -29.71 21.26 -6.06
CA SER A 811 -29.14 20.67 -4.85
C SER A 811 -29.81 21.19 -3.57
N LYS A 812 -30.67 22.21 -3.70
CA LYS A 812 -31.53 22.83 -2.68
C LYS A 812 -32.91 23.07 -3.28
N ASP A 813 -33.90 23.25 -2.46
CA ASP A 813 -35.23 23.67 -2.93
C ASP A 813 -35.16 25.14 -3.40
N VAL A 814 -35.19 25.34 -4.70
CA VAL A 814 -35.20 26.67 -5.34
C VAL A 814 -36.59 26.88 -5.94
N PRO A 815 -37.29 27.95 -5.50
CA PRO A 815 -38.63 28.27 -6.02
C PRO A 815 -38.59 28.54 -7.52
N ASP A 816 -39.64 28.14 -8.25
CA ASP A 816 -39.76 28.31 -9.68
C ASP A 816 -39.68 29.77 -10.10
N ASP A 817 -40.19 30.67 -9.30
CA ASP A 817 -40.13 32.12 -9.55
C ASP A 817 -38.72 32.69 -9.60
N VAL A 818 -37.78 32.08 -8.86
CA VAL A 818 -36.34 32.47 -8.86
C VAL A 818 -35.69 32.02 -10.13
N LEU A 819 -35.93 30.78 -10.57
CA LEU A 819 -35.43 30.24 -11.86
C LEU A 819 -36.01 31.02 -13.04
N LYS A 820 -37.32 31.31 -12.99
CA LYS A 820 -38.04 32.10 -14.01
C LYS A 820 -37.43 33.51 -14.12
N LYS A 821 -37.29 34.22 -13.01
CA LYS A 821 -36.76 35.57 -12.99
C LYS A 821 -35.32 35.62 -13.52
N ALA A 822 -34.48 34.67 -13.19
CA ALA A 822 -33.09 34.66 -13.68
C ALA A 822 -32.98 34.53 -15.20
N VAL A 823 -33.94 33.84 -15.81
CA VAL A 823 -34.01 33.72 -17.30
C VAL A 823 -34.65 34.98 -17.90
N GLU A 824 -35.72 35.51 -17.30
CA GLU A 824 -36.43 36.70 -17.76
C GLU A 824 -35.58 37.98 -17.61
N ASP A 825 -34.73 38.10 -16.61
CA ASP A 825 -33.71 39.17 -16.46
C ASP A 825 -32.66 39.19 -17.61
N LYS A 826 -32.68 38.21 -18.51
CA LYS A 826 -31.87 38.14 -19.74
C LYS A 826 -32.67 38.34 -21.00
N ASP A 827 -33.86 38.91 -20.90
CA ASP A 827 -34.78 39.22 -22.00
C ASP A 827 -35.32 37.97 -22.75
N TYR A 828 -35.41 36.81 -22.06
CA TYR A 828 -36.05 35.61 -22.58
C TYR A 828 -37.39 35.32 -21.86
N THR A 829 -38.32 34.65 -22.52
CA THR A 829 -39.63 34.35 -21.93
C THR A 829 -39.72 32.91 -21.47
N VAL A 830 -40.05 32.68 -20.20
CA VAL A 830 -40.25 31.33 -19.65
C VAL A 830 -41.73 30.92 -19.81
N LYS A 831 -42.01 29.87 -20.58
CA LYS A 831 -43.33 29.33 -20.85
C LYS A 831 -43.84 28.37 -19.81
N GLY A 832 -42.92 27.68 -19.13
CA GLY A 832 -43.23 26.72 -18.05
C GLY A 832 -41.99 26.09 -17.46
N ILE A 833 -42.13 25.57 -16.24
CA ILE A 833 -41.08 24.83 -15.53
C ILE A 833 -41.72 23.49 -15.11
N GLU A 834 -41.13 22.40 -15.56
CA GLU A 834 -41.57 21.02 -15.29
C GLU A 834 -40.58 20.23 -14.47
#